data_54f45534debd224cfb2c22a5a7888b82
#
_entry.id   54f45534debd224cfb2c22a5a7888b82
#
_cell.length_a   1.000
_cell.length_b   1.000
_cell.length_c   1.000
_cell.angle_alpha   90.00
_cell.angle_beta   90.00
_cell.angle_gamma   90.00
#
_symmetry.space_group_name_H-M   'P 1'
#
loop_
_entity.id
_entity.type
_entity.pdbx_description
1 polymer ?
#
loop_
_entity_poly.entity_id
_entity_poly.type
_entity_poly.pdbx_seq_one_letter_code
_entity_poly.pdbx_strand_id
1 'polypeptide(L)'
;MKKLYSFFISTLLVSSAVCAGGTDYTKGLAIWFDAPNTLQGHAVWYGGRPDMWKGENKPETAGDTARNPDAAWESQSLPIGNGSIGANIMGSVEAERITFNEKTLWRGGPNTAKGADYYWNVNKQSAHILDEIRKAFTEGDQAKAERLTRQNFNSEVPYEGSREKPFRFGSFTTMGEFYVETGLNIIGMSDYKRILSLDSAMAVVQFKKDDVAYQRNYFISYPANVLVMRFSADRPGKQNLIFSYAPNPVSTGSMVAQGDNGLVYSAALDNNGMKYVVRIQAETKGGTLVNRNGKLTVKGADEVVFYVTADTDYKANFAPDFKNPKTYVGVNPVETTGQWLANAVAKGYSALLNEHYQDYAALFNRVKLNLNPTVKTGNLPTGQRLKNYRKGQPDYYLEELYFQFGRYLLIASSRPGNMPANLQGIWHNNVDGPWRVDYHNNINIQMNYWPACSTNLEECMLPLIDFIRTLVKPGEKTAQSYFGARGWTASISANIFGFTAPLESQDMSWNFNPMAGPWLATHIWEYYDYTRDLKFLKETGYELIKSSANFAVDYLWHKPDGTYTAAPSTSPEHGPIDQGATFVHAVVREILLDAIKASEELGVDKKERKEWEQVLANLVPYKIGRYGQLMEWSVDIDDPKDEHRHVNHMFSL
;
A
#
# COMPACT_ATOMS: atom_id res chain seq x y z
N MET A 1 33.08 30.10 19.16
CA MET A 1 32.00 30.43 20.12
C MET A 1 30.92 29.37 19.94
N LYS A 2 30.91 28.39 20.86
CA LYS A 2 29.94 27.31 20.89
C LYS A 2 28.64 27.85 21.50
N LYS A 3 27.54 27.89 20.73
CA LYS A 3 26.20 28.12 21.29
C LYS A 3 25.62 26.78 21.69
N LEU A 4 25.47 26.57 22.98
CA LEU A 4 24.63 25.51 23.56
C LEU A 4 23.18 25.85 23.24
N TYR A 5 22.52 24.98 22.50
CA TYR A 5 21.06 24.94 22.47
C TYR A 5 20.58 24.01 23.57
N SER A 6 19.95 24.59 24.58
CA SER A 6 19.28 23.89 25.66
C SER A 6 17.94 23.34 25.11
N PHE A 7 17.87 22.03 24.93
CA PHE A 7 16.60 21.34 24.64
C PHE A 7 15.80 21.21 25.94
N PHE A 8 14.72 21.94 26.05
CA PHE A 8 13.69 21.63 27.03
C PHE A 8 12.92 20.39 26.56
N ILE A 9 13.30 19.23 27.08
CA ILE A 9 12.49 18.01 26.99
C ILE A 9 11.37 18.17 28.01
N SER A 10 10.17 18.54 27.55
CA SER A 10 8.98 18.37 28.39
C SER A 10 8.61 16.88 28.40
N THR A 11 9.14 16.17 29.37
CA THR A 11 8.68 14.84 29.77
C THR A 11 7.23 14.96 30.22
N LEU A 12 6.29 14.68 29.34
CA LEU A 12 4.93 14.33 29.74
C LEU A 12 5.01 12.93 30.39
N LEU A 13 5.15 12.93 31.71
CA LEU A 13 4.85 11.78 32.53
C LEU A 13 3.39 11.43 32.33
N VAL A 14 3.09 10.46 31.47
CA VAL A 14 1.79 9.80 31.45
C VAL A 14 1.71 8.98 32.74
N SER A 15 1.28 9.63 33.82
CA SER A 15 0.98 8.95 35.07
C SER A 15 -0.10 7.91 34.81
N SER A 16 0.10 6.70 35.29
CA SER A 16 -0.84 5.59 35.33
C SER A 16 -2.00 5.86 36.34
N ALA A 17 -2.66 7.00 36.18
CA ALA A 17 -3.89 7.28 36.87
C ALA A 17 -5.06 6.89 35.96
N VAL A 18 -5.68 5.76 36.23
CA VAL A 18 -7.07 5.51 35.85
C VAL A 18 -7.88 6.60 36.51
N CYS A 19 -8.11 7.71 35.83
CA CYS A 19 -8.87 8.84 36.35
C CYS A 19 -10.16 8.98 35.58
N ALA A 20 -11.22 9.13 36.32
CA ALA A 20 -12.48 9.71 35.88
C ALA A 20 -12.22 11.15 35.38
N GLY A 21 -11.86 11.29 34.14
CA GLY A 21 -11.44 12.52 33.46
C GLY A 21 -10.57 12.20 32.28
N GLY A 22 -11.03 11.23 31.44
CA GLY A 22 -10.26 10.68 30.31
C GLY A 22 -9.80 11.75 29.33
N THR A 23 -8.60 11.56 28.77
CA THR A 23 -8.05 12.38 27.68
C THR A 23 -9.09 12.56 26.57
N ASP A 24 -9.40 13.79 26.24
CA ASP A 24 -10.29 14.09 25.12
C ASP A 24 -9.51 14.06 23.80
N TYR A 25 -9.44 12.89 23.20
CA TYR A 25 -8.74 12.66 21.93
C TYR A 25 -9.36 13.41 20.73
N THR A 26 -10.53 14.05 20.87
CA THR A 26 -11.14 14.86 19.81
C THR A 26 -10.58 16.28 19.73
N LYS A 27 -9.75 16.70 20.67
CA LYS A 27 -9.20 18.07 20.74
C LYS A 27 -7.99 18.32 19.84
N GLY A 28 -7.29 17.25 19.45
CA GLY A 28 -6.16 17.30 18.52
C GLY A 28 -6.58 17.07 17.08
N LEU A 29 -5.64 16.63 16.24
CA LEU A 29 -5.93 16.18 14.89
C LEU A 29 -6.58 14.79 14.94
N ALA A 30 -7.89 14.74 14.71
CA ALA A 30 -8.67 13.50 14.86
C ALA A 30 -9.78 13.35 13.83
N ILE A 31 -9.89 12.14 13.29
CA ILE A 31 -11.09 11.68 12.58
C ILE A 31 -11.97 11.01 13.63
N TRP A 32 -13.22 11.47 13.81
CA TRP A 32 -14.06 10.89 14.82
C TRP A 32 -15.55 10.92 14.47
N PHE A 33 -16.29 10.02 15.12
CA PHE A 33 -17.71 9.79 14.94
C PHE A 33 -18.40 9.67 16.31
N ASP A 34 -19.62 10.11 16.39
CA ASP A 34 -20.47 10.13 17.59
C ASP A 34 -21.52 9.01 17.64
N ALA A 35 -21.45 8.08 16.69
CA ALA A 35 -22.31 6.90 16.62
C ALA A 35 -21.48 5.63 16.41
N PRO A 36 -21.88 4.49 17.02
CA PRO A 36 -21.22 3.22 16.77
C PRO A 36 -21.42 2.78 15.32
N ASN A 37 -20.42 2.07 14.80
CA ASN A 37 -20.58 1.39 13.53
C ASN A 37 -21.50 0.19 13.71
N THR A 38 -22.33 -0.09 12.73
CA THR A 38 -23.18 -1.27 12.74
C THR A 38 -22.44 -2.46 12.16
N LEU A 39 -22.80 -3.67 12.58
CA LEU A 39 -22.27 -4.91 11.99
C LEU A 39 -22.93 -5.27 10.66
N GLN A 40 -23.61 -4.34 9.99
CA GLN A 40 -24.17 -4.57 8.66
C GLN A 40 -23.07 -5.01 7.69
N GLY A 41 -23.32 -6.06 6.96
CA GLY A 41 -22.35 -6.69 6.07
C GLY A 41 -21.53 -7.81 6.72
N HIS A 42 -21.40 -7.83 8.03
CA HIS A 42 -20.65 -8.86 8.76
C HIS A 42 -21.15 -10.29 8.47
N ALA A 43 -22.43 -10.55 8.61
CA ALA A 43 -23.01 -11.87 8.33
C ALA A 43 -22.87 -12.26 6.86
N VAL A 44 -22.99 -11.29 5.97
CA VAL A 44 -22.77 -11.47 4.54
C VAL A 44 -21.29 -11.74 4.28
N TRP A 45 -20.40 -11.06 5.00
CA TRP A 45 -18.97 -11.25 4.88
C TRP A 45 -18.54 -12.67 5.26
N TYR A 46 -19.01 -13.20 6.34
CA TYR A 46 -18.67 -14.55 6.81
C TYR A 46 -19.40 -15.67 6.11
N GLY A 47 -20.63 -15.45 5.71
CA GLY A 47 -21.50 -16.47 5.14
C GLY A 47 -21.24 -16.83 3.68
N GLY A 48 -20.58 -15.97 2.90
CA GLY A 48 -20.53 -16.18 1.45
C GLY A 48 -19.30 -15.68 0.72
N ARG A 49 -18.30 -15.34 1.43
CA ARG A 49 -17.20 -14.56 0.92
C ARG A 49 -16.35 -15.07 -0.19
N PRO A 50 -15.93 -16.33 -0.18
CA PRO A 50 -15.22 -16.84 -1.34
C PRO A 50 -15.99 -16.69 -2.63
N ASP A 51 -17.31 -16.53 -2.52
CA ASP A 51 -18.24 -16.50 -3.65
C ASP A 51 -18.71 -15.10 -4.04
N MET A 52 -18.50 -14.11 -3.18
CA MET A 52 -18.96 -12.73 -3.45
C MET A 52 -18.32 -12.09 -4.67
N TRP A 53 -17.13 -12.51 -5.04
CA TRP A 53 -16.39 -12.00 -6.21
C TRP A 53 -16.57 -12.87 -7.46
N LYS A 54 -17.40 -13.90 -7.43
CA LYS A 54 -17.64 -14.81 -8.55
C LYS A 54 -18.59 -14.28 -9.63
N GLY A 55 -18.89 -13.03 -9.65
CA GLY A 55 -19.67 -12.41 -10.73
C GLY A 55 -21.18 -12.62 -10.67
N GLU A 56 -21.66 -13.67 -10.02
CA GLU A 56 -23.10 -14.02 -10.00
C GLU A 56 -23.96 -13.14 -9.08
N ASN A 57 -23.33 -12.40 -8.15
CA ASN A 57 -24.00 -11.49 -7.23
C ASN A 57 -23.49 -10.04 -7.32
N LYS A 58 -22.87 -9.66 -8.44
CA LYS A 58 -22.54 -8.25 -8.68
C LYS A 58 -23.83 -7.49 -8.96
N PRO A 59 -24.17 -6.43 -8.22
CA PRO A 59 -25.19 -5.50 -8.66
C PRO A 59 -24.72 -4.87 -9.99
N GLU A 60 -25.43 -5.04 -11.05
CA GLU A 60 -25.07 -4.59 -12.41
C GLU A 60 -24.90 -3.07 -12.56
N THR A 61 -25.24 -2.29 -11.54
CA THR A 61 -25.37 -0.83 -11.66
C THR A 61 -24.69 -0.01 -10.58
N ALA A 62 -23.97 -0.62 -9.66
CA ALA A 62 -23.33 0.14 -8.60
C ALA A 62 -21.85 0.36 -8.94
N GLY A 63 -21.39 1.57 -8.89
CA GLY A 63 -19.98 1.94 -9.07
C GLY A 63 -19.01 1.19 -8.13
N ASP A 64 -17.92 1.77 -7.76
CA ASP A 64 -16.89 1.11 -6.92
C ASP A 64 -17.39 0.51 -5.60
N THR A 65 -18.50 1.00 -5.06
CA THR A 65 -19.20 0.42 -3.89
C THR A 65 -19.73 -0.99 -4.14
N ALA A 66 -19.97 -1.38 -5.39
CA ALA A 66 -20.36 -2.75 -5.74
C ALA A 66 -19.21 -3.75 -5.60
N ARG A 67 -17.97 -3.29 -5.59
CA ARG A 67 -16.78 -4.12 -5.47
C ARG A 67 -16.45 -4.46 -4.02
N ASN A 68 -16.95 -3.69 -3.07
CA ASN A 68 -16.87 -3.98 -1.65
C ASN A 68 -18.24 -3.83 -0.98
N PRO A 69 -18.97 -4.93 -0.79
CA PRO A 69 -20.31 -4.89 -0.18
C PRO A 69 -20.28 -4.51 1.31
N ASP A 70 -19.11 -4.39 1.92
CA ASP A 70 -18.92 -3.94 3.30
C ASP A 70 -18.73 -2.41 3.35
N ALA A 71 -19.79 -1.68 2.98
CA ALA A 71 -19.76 -0.21 2.94
C ALA A 71 -19.43 0.42 4.31
N ALA A 72 -19.76 -0.24 5.41
CA ALA A 72 -19.44 0.24 6.74
C ALA A 72 -17.93 0.16 7.03
N TRP A 73 -17.26 -0.89 6.60
CA TRP A 73 -15.81 -1.00 6.67
C TRP A 73 -15.13 0.08 5.82
N GLU A 74 -15.57 0.23 4.59
CA GLU A 74 -14.97 1.15 3.63
C GLU A 74 -15.09 2.62 4.05
N SER A 75 -16.28 3.03 4.51
CA SER A 75 -16.58 4.46 4.77
C SER A 75 -16.41 4.88 6.23
N GLN A 76 -16.33 3.97 7.18
CA GLN A 76 -16.43 4.31 8.59
C GLN A 76 -15.43 3.61 9.51
N SER A 77 -14.64 2.63 9.05
CA SER A 77 -13.61 2.01 9.89
C SER A 77 -12.45 2.97 10.17
N LEU A 78 -11.73 2.70 11.25
CA LEU A 78 -10.56 3.48 11.67
C LEU A 78 -9.30 2.68 11.33
N PRO A 79 -8.53 3.07 10.28
CA PRO A 79 -7.33 2.36 9.88
C PRO A 79 -6.15 2.69 10.80
N ILE A 80 -5.48 1.65 11.32
CA ILE A 80 -4.22 1.75 12.04
C ILE A 80 -3.18 0.82 11.40
N GLY A 81 -1.87 1.14 11.53
CA GLY A 81 -0.83 0.32 10.90
C GLY A 81 0.58 0.75 11.30
N ASN A 82 1.56 -0.10 10.96
CA ASN A 82 2.99 0.13 11.20
C ASN A 82 3.88 -0.16 9.98
N GLY A 83 3.30 -0.28 8.79
CA GLY A 83 4.02 -0.65 7.57
C GLY A 83 4.12 -2.17 7.31
N SER A 84 4.08 -3.01 8.35
CA SER A 84 4.05 -4.47 8.25
C SER A 84 2.64 -5.02 8.49
N ILE A 85 2.01 -4.59 9.56
CA ILE A 85 0.69 -4.99 10.00
C ILE A 85 -0.28 -3.83 9.84
N GLY A 86 -1.49 -4.10 9.36
CA GLY A 86 -2.60 -3.16 9.29
C GLY A 86 -3.86 -3.72 9.94
N ALA A 87 -4.66 -2.85 10.54
CA ALA A 87 -5.96 -3.21 11.07
C ALA A 87 -6.98 -2.08 10.88
N ASN A 88 -8.25 -2.45 10.73
CA ASN A 88 -9.34 -1.48 10.72
C ASN A 88 -10.26 -1.77 11.91
N ILE A 89 -10.48 -0.75 12.73
CA ILE A 89 -11.31 -0.82 13.93
C ILE A 89 -12.72 -0.31 13.60
N MET A 90 -13.73 -1.14 13.81
CA MET A 90 -15.12 -0.77 13.49
C MET A 90 -15.78 0.09 14.57
N GLY A 91 -15.41 -0.06 15.83
CA GLY A 91 -15.98 0.67 16.94
C GLY A 91 -17.40 0.20 17.31
N SER A 92 -17.72 -1.06 17.09
CA SER A 92 -19.01 -1.63 17.50
C SER A 92 -19.04 -1.91 19.00
N VAL A 93 -20.19 -1.73 19.63
CA VAL A 93 -20.33 -1.88 21.09
C VAL A 93 -20.50 -3.33 21.50
N GLU A 94 -21.44 -4.04 20.88
CA GLU A 94 -21.85 -5.39 21.24
C GLU A 94 -20.79 -6.44 20.89
N ALA A 95 -20.26 -6.32 19.70
CA ALA A 95 -19.16 -7.14 19.23
C ALA A 95 -18.21 -6.26 18.39
N GLU A 96 -17.06 -5.95 18.93
CA GLU A 96 -16.01 -5.26 18.17
C GLU A 96 -15.52 -6.15 17.04
N ARG A 97 -15.40 -5.59 15.85
CA ARG A 97 -14.86 -6.24 14.66
C ARG A 97 -13.57 -5.53 14.25
N ILE A 98 -12.52 -6.29 14.02
CA ILE A 98 -11.22 -5.76 13.62
C ILE A 98 -10.74 -6.59 12.43
N THR A 99 -10.68 -5.98 11.24
CA THR A 99 -10.04 -6.63 10.09
C THR A 99 -8.53 -6.53 10.23
N PHE A 100 -7.81 -7.54 9.75
CA PHE A 100 -6.40 -7.68 10.02
C PHE A 100 -5.61 -8.09 8.78
N ASN A 101 -4.50 -7.42 8.56
CA ASN A 101 -3.62 -7.64 7.41
C ASN A 101 -2.16 -7.71 7.82
N GLU A 102 -1.40 -8.50 7.10
CA GLU A 102 0.05 -8.46 7.06
C GLU A 102 0.49 -8.24 5.61
N LYS A 103 1.44 -7.34 5.39
CA LYS A 103 1.82 -6.77 4.08
C LYS A 103 2.25 -7.81 3.05
N THR A 104 2.80 -8.94 3.49
CA THR A 104 3.37 -9.95 2.61
C THR A 104 2.47 -11.16 2.37
N LEU A 105 1.25 -11.18 2.94
CA LEU A 105 0.29 -12.25 2.67
C LEU A 105 -0.35 -12.07 1.29
N TRP A 106 0.19 -12.80 0.31
CA TRP A 106 -0.24 -12.72 -1.09
C TRP A 106 -0.57 -14.09 -1.67
N ARG A 107 -1.62 -14.15 -2.47
CA ARG A 107 -1.93 -15.29 -3.33
C ARG A 107 -1.11 -15.19 -4.63
N GLY A 108 -0.96 -16.30 -5.35
CA GLY A 108 -0.25 -16.30 -6.64
C GLY A 108 1.27 -16.43 -6.52
N GLY A 109 1.98 -15.92 -7.51
CA GLY A 109 3.44 -15.99 -7.59
C GLY A 109 4.00 -17.30 -8.13
N PRO A 110 5.33 -17.50 -8.05
CA PRO A 110 6.00 -18.65 -8.67
C PRO A 110 5.71 -20.01 -8.00
N ASN A 111 5.15 -20.02 -6.81
CA ASN A 111 4.85 -21.25 -6.05
C ASN A 111 3.42 -21.79 -6.29
N THR A 112 2.74 -21.36 -7.33
CA THR A 112 1.45 -21.92 -7.77
C THR A 112 1.63 -23.24 -8.52
N ALA A 113 0.56 -24.00 -8.74
CA ALA A 113 0.59 -25.30 -9.44
C ALA A 113 1.23 -25.25 -10.84
N LYS A 114 1.25 -24.08 -11.47
CA LYS A 114 1.94 -23.79 -12.72
C LYS A 114 3.07 -22.76 -12.52
N GLY A 115 3.63 -22.69 -11.34
CA GLY A 115 4.60 -21.66 -10.94
C GLY A 115 5.89 -21.68 -11.76
N ALA A 116 6.30 -22.84 -12.28
CA ALA A 116 7.42 -22.93 -13.22
C ALA A 116 7.26 -22.01 -14.44
N ASP A 117 6.01 -21.70 -14.83
CA ASP A 117 5.70 -20.82 -15.94
C ASP A 117 5.58 -19.34 -15.53
N TYR A 118 5.70 -19.00 -14.24
CA TYR A 118 5.50 -17.63 -13.77
C TYR A 118 6.40 -16.62 -14.50
N TYR A 119 7.66 -16.95 -14.68
CA TYR A 119 8.63 -16.12 -15.41
C TYR A 119 8.66 -16.40 -16.92
N TRP A 120 8.01 -17.46 -17.41
CA TRP A 120 7.95 -17.78 -18.84
C TRP A 120 7.24 -16.73 -19.67
N ASN A 121 6.33 -16.00 -19.06
CA ASN A 121 5.58 -14.96 -19.73
C ASN A 121 6.45 -13.75 -20.11
N VAL A 122 7.63 -13.61 -19.52
CA VAL A 122 8.65 -12.63 -19.91
C VAL A 122 9.56 -13.12 -21.04
N ASN A 123 9.43 -14.38 -21.47
CA ASN A 123 10.26 -14.99 -22.50
C ASN A 123 9.59 -15.00 -23.89
N LYS A 124 8.63 -14.13 -24.13
CA LYS A 124 7.85 -14.11 -25.38
C LYS A 124 8.67 -13.68 -26.61
N GLN A 125 9.93 -13.25 -26.43
CA GLN A 125 10.90 -12.93 -27.49
C GLN A 125 10.33 -12.02 -28.60
N SER A 126 9.66 -10.95 -28.20
CA SER A 126 8.93 -10.05 -29.11
C SER A 126 9.79 -8.93 -29.71
N ALA A 127 11.03 -8.79 -29.27
CA ALA A 127 11.92 -7.70 -29.70
C ALA A 127 12.06 -7.56 -31.21
N HIS A 128 12.10 -8.69 -31.94
CA HIS A 128 12.24 -8.70 -33.41
C HIS A 128 11.04 -8.10 -34.14
N ILE A 129 9.89 -7.93 -33.49
CA ILE A 129 8.66 -7.36 -34.09
C ILE A 129 8.69 -5.82 -34.06
N LEU A 130 9.55 -5.20 -33.24
CA LEU A 130 9.62 -3.75 -33.12
C LEU A 130 9.86 -3.04 -34.44
N ASP A 131 10.77 -3.57 -35.28
CA ASP A 131 11.09 -2.97 -36.59
C ASP A 131 9.88 -3.05 -37.52
N GLU A 132 9.09 -4.13 -37.47
CA GLU A 132 7.89 -4.25 -38.29
C GLU A 132 6.78 -3.28 -37.84
N ILE A 133 6.64 -3.06 -36.51
CA ILE A 133 5.71 -2.06 -35.95
C ILE A 133 6.15 -0.64 -36.38
N ARG A 134 7.44 -0.31 -36.27
CA ARG A 134 8.00 0.98 -36.65
C ARG A 134 7.85 1.23 -38.16
N LYS A 135 8.02 0.19 -38.95
CA LYS A 135 7.77 0.23 -40.41
C LYS A 135 6.27 0.52 -40.70
N ALA A 136 5.35 -0.15 -39.99
CA ALA A 136 3.92 0.09 -40.16
C ALA A 136 3.56 1.56 -39.86
N PHE A 137 4.11 2.15 -38.81
CA PHE A 137 3.94 3.59 -38.54
C PHE A 137 4.51 4.48 -39.67
N THR A 138 5.66 4.14 -40.22
CA THR A 138 6.26 4.89 -41.37
C THR A 138 5.37 4.82 -42.59
N GLU A 139 4.73 3.68 -42.85
CA GLU A 139 3.80 3.45 -43.93
C GLU A 139 2.39 4.02 -43.70
N GLY A 140 2.11 4.56 -42.49
CA GLY A 140 0.80 5.08 -42.12
C GLY A 140 -0.23 4.00 -41.80
N ASP A 141 0.20 2.74 -41.63
CA ASP A 141 -0.68 1.60 -41.29
C ASP A 141 -0.82 1.44 -39.78
N GLN A 142 -1.58 2.34 -39.19
CA GLN A 142 -1.90 2.37 -37.75
C GLN A 142 -2.53 1.03 -37.30
N ALA A 143 -3.45 0.47 -38.09
CA ALA A 143 -4.12 -0.77 -37.74
C ALA A 143 -3.18 -1.97 -37.66
N LYS A 144 -2.18 -2.01 -38.56
CA LYS A 144 -1.13 -3.04 -38.52
C LYS A 144 -0.24 -2.86 -37.28
N ALA A 145 0.19 -1.64 -36.97
CA ALA A 145 1.00 -1.36 -35.79
C ALA A 145 0.30 -1.79 -34.49
N GLU A 146 -0.97 -1.44 -34.33
CA GLU A 146 -1.78 -1.85 -33.17
C GLU A 146 -1.95 -3.36 -33.08
N ARG A 147 -2.27 -4.03 -34.19
CA ARG A 147 -2.43 -5.48 -34.23
C ARG A 147 -1.14 -6.19 -33.83
N LEU A 148 -0.01 -5.79 -34.38
CA LEU A 148 1.30 -6.38 -34.06
C LEU A 148 1.67 -6.16 -32.59
N THR A 149 1.43 -4.96 -32.04
CA THR A 149 1.65 -4.66 -30.62
C THR A 149 0.80 -5.57 -29.75
N ARG A 150 -0.50 -5.67 -30.04
CA ARG A 150 -1.45 -6.52 -29.30
C ARG A 150 -1.07 -8.00 -29.32
N GLN A 151 -0.61 -8.50 -30.43
CA GLN A 151 -0.26 -9.91 -30.58
C GLN A 151 1.05 -10.29 -29.89
N ASN A 152 1.98 -9.35 -29.74
CA ASN A 152 3.35 -9.66 -29.34
C ASN A 152 3.75 -9.08 -27.96
N PHE A 153 3.09 -8.02 -27.48
CA PHE A 153 3.48 -7.32 -26.25
C PHE A 153 2.49 -7.51 -25.09
N ASN A 154 1.83 -8.65 -25.04
CA ASN A 154 1.10 -9.16 -23.88
C ASN A 154 1.73 -10.45 -23.37
N SER A 155 1.24 -10.96 -22.26
CA SER A 155 1.64 -12.26 -21.74
C SER A 155 0.45 -13.24 -21.66
N GLU A 156 0.72 -14.44 -21.14
CA GLU A 156 -0.31 -15.44 -20.84
C GLU A 156 -0.67 -15.47 -19.34
N VAL A 157 -0.23 -14.46 -18.58
CA VAL A 157 -0.56 -14.35 -17.16
C VAL A 157 -1.87 -13.60 -17.00
N PRO A 158 -2.96 -14.28 -16.66
CA PRO A 158 -4.24 -13.62 -16.49
C PRO A 158 -4.18 -12.72 -15.28
N TYR A 159 -4.67 -11.50 -15.47
CA TYR A 159 -4.87 -10.56 -14.38
C TYR A 159 -6.03 -11.01 -13.50
N GLU A 160 -7.09 -11.50 -14.14
CA GLU A 160 -8.23 -12.11 -13.46
C GLU A 160 -8.13 -13.63 -13.52
N GLY A 161 -8.17 -14.26 -12.37
CA GLY A 161 -8.19 -15.72 -12.28
C GLY A 161 -9.60 -16.28 -12.32
N SER A 162 -9.72 -17.49 -12.87
CA SER A 162 -10.88 -18.35 -12.70
C SER A 162 -10.48 -19.63 -11.97
N ARG A 163 -11.44 -20.48 -11.60
CA ARG A 163 -11.13 -21.83 -11.06
C ARG A 163 -10.30 -22.66 -12.04
N GLU A 164 -10.47 -22.43 -13.34
CA GLU A 164 -9.78 -23.16 -14.42
C GLU A 164 -8.39 -22.57 -14.71
N LYS A 165 -8.23 -21.24 -14.53
CA LYS A 165 -6.95 -20.53 -14.66
C LYS A 165 -6.57 -19.94 -13.30
N PRO A 166 -5.77 -20.64 -12.50
CA PRO A 166 -5.36 -20.14 -11.18
C PRO A 166 -4.60 -18.82 -11.32
N PHE A 167 -4.82 -17.91 -10.37
CA PHE A 167 -4.15 -16.61 -10.28
C PHE A 167 -2.63 -16.78 -10.22
N ARG A 168 -1.94 -16.65 -11.33
CA ARG A 168 -0.47 -16.67 -11.32
C ARG A 168 0.10 -15.33 -10.89
N PHE A 169 -0.51 -14.23 -11.34
CA PHE A 169 -0.14 -12.90 -10.87
C PHE A 169 -0.43 -12.75 -9.37
N GLY A 170 -1.58 -13.20 -8.94
CA GLY A 170 -1.99 -13.19 -7.55
C GLY A 170 -2.67 -11.92 -7.10
N SER A 171 -2.86 -11.82 -5.79
CA SER A 171 -3.44 -10.64 -5.15
C SER A 171 -3.00 -10.53 -3.69
N PHE A 172 -2.94 -9.31 -3.17
CA PHE A 172 -2.93 -9.09 -1.73
C PHE A 172 -4.23 -9.64 -1.13
N THR A 173 -4.17 -10.26 0.06
CA THR A 173 -5.33 -10.89 0.68
C THR A 173 -5.43 -10.58 2.16
N THR A 174 -6.64 -10.58 2.71
CA THR A 174 -6.86 -10.42 4.15
C THR A 174 -6.19 -11.53 4.94
N MET A 175 -5.71 -11.25 6.14
CA MET A 175 -5.27 -12.29 7.08
C MET A 175 -6.43 -12.84 7.92
N GLY A 176 -7.56 -12.14 7.92
CA GLY A 176 -8.77 -12.50 8.65
C GLY A 176 -9.28 -11.39 9.56
N GLU A 177 -10.06 -11.75 10.56
CA GLU A 177 -10.71 -10.80 11.45
C GLU A 177 -10.72 -11.27 12.90
N PHE A 178 -10.59 -10.31 13.80
CA PHE A 178 -10.82 -10.53 15.22
C PHE A 178 -12.21 -10.04 15.61
N TYR A 179 -12.84 -10.76 16.51
CA TYR A 179 -14.11 -10.41 17.15
C TYR A 179 -13.95 -10.40 18.65
N VAL A 180 -14.46 -9.34 19.30
CA VAL A 180 -14.52 -9.23 20.75
C VAL A 180 -15.96 -8.98 21.17
N GLU A 181 -16.68 -10.06 21.47
CA GLU A 181 -18.03 -10.01 22.03
C GLU A 181 -17.96 -9.47 23.46
N THR A 182 -18.76 -8.47 23.79
CA THR A 182 -18.67 -7.75 25.07
C THR A 182 -19.85 -8.03 26.02
N GLY A 183 -20.90 -8.66 25.51
CA GLY A 183 -22.14 -8.82 26.25
C GLY A 183 -22.93 -7.53 26.52
N LEU A 184 -22.44 -6.39 26.02
CA LEU A 184 -23.12 -5.10 26.11
C LEU A 184 -24.10 -4.94 24.94
N ASN A 185 -25.05 -4.00 25.07
CA ASN A 185 -25.90 -3.55 23.97
C ASN A 185 -25.96 -2.02 23.94
N ILE A 186 -26.45 -1.47 22.84
CA ILE A 186 -26.50 -0.03 22.61
C ILE A 186 -27.68 0.67 23.34
N ILE A 187 -28.65 -0.07 23.91
CA ILE A 187 -29.82 0.51 24.53
C ILE A 187 -29.40 1.22 25.83
N GLY A 188 -29.72 2.51 25.98
CA GLY A 188 -29.30 3.32 27.12
C GLY A 188 -27.82 3.70 27.16
N MET A 189 -27.10 3.53 26.03
CA MET A 189 -25.73 4.03 25.86
C MET A 189 -25.72 5.55 25.65
N SER A 190 -24.71 6.22 26.20
CA SER A 190 -24.48 7.65 26.02
C SER A 190 -23.01 7.96 25.80
N ASP A 191 -22.72 9.21 25.44
CA ASP A 191 -21.36 9.77 25.28
C ASP A 191 -20.46 8.95 24.35
N TYR A 192 -21.04 8.30 23.33
CA TYR A 192 -20.28 7.47 22.40
C TYR A 192 -19.37 8.31 21.51
N LYS A 193 -18.12 7.88 21.43
CA LYS A 193 -17.14 8.38 20.46
C LYS A 193 -16.26 7.24 19.97
N ARG A 194 -15.99 7.19 18.68
CA ARG A 194 -14.89 6.41 18.09
C ARG A 194 -13.99 7.36 17.31
N ILE A 195 -12.69 7.27 17.57
CA ILE A 195 -11.73 8.31 17.25
C ILE A 195 -10.49 7.67 16.68
N LEU A 196 -9.99 8.15 15.54
CA LEU A 196 -8.63 7.96 15.08
C LEU A 196 -7.85 9.23 15.40
N SER A 197 -7.02 9.18 16.42
CA SER A 197 -6.11 10.27 16.79
C SER A 197 -4.89 10.23 15.89
N LEU A 198 -4.71 11.23 15.02
CA LEU A 198 -3.52 11.36 14.19
C LEU A 198 -2.30 11.80 14.99
N ASP A 199 -2.48 12.50 16.11
CA ASP A 199 -1.38 12.93 16.97
C ASP A 199 -0.69 11.75 17.67
N SER A 200 -1.38 10.62 17.82
CA SER A 200 -0.86 9.44 18.54
C SER A 200 -0.92 8.14 17.76
N ALA A 201 -1.40 8.15 16.51
CA ALA A 201 -1.64 6.96 15.69
C ALA A 201 -2.43 5.86 16.43
N MET A 202 -3.45 6.26 17.16
CA MET A 202 -4.30 5.39 17.97
C MET A 202 -5.76 5.46 17.53
N ALA A 203 -6.44 4.32 17.48
CA ALA A 203 -7.90 4.25 17.48
C ALA A 203 -8.40 4.13 18.93
N VAL A 204 -9.45 4.89 19.26
CA VAL A 204 -10.04 4.92 20.59
C VAL A 204 -11.56 4.83 20.47
N VAL A 205 -12.19 3.99 21.30
CA VAL A 205 -13.65 3.90 21.44
C VAL A 205 -14.01 4.20 22.88
N GLN A 206 -14.90 5.17 23.09
CA GLN A 206 -15.36 5.61 24.42
C GLN A 206 -16.88 5.69 24.43
N PHE A 207 -17.50 5.23 25.51
CA PHE A 207 -18.93 5.35 25.73
C PHE A 207 -19.28 5.12 27.21
N LYS A 208 -20.50 5.52 27.60
CA LYS A 208 -21.09 5.16 28.90
C LYS A 208 -22.23 4.18 28.71
N LYS A 209 -22.34 3.22 29.62
CA LYS A 209 -23.41 2.25 29.68
C LYS A 209 -23.70 1.94 31.16
N ASP A 210 -24.95 2.13 31.60
CA ASP A 210 -25.37 1.87 32.96
C ASP A 210 -24.44 2.55 34.01
N ASP A 211 -24.16 3.86 33.82
CA ASP A 211 -23.24 4.68 34.62
C ASP A 211 -21.80 4.18 34.72
N VAL A 212 -21.39 3.29 33.85
CA VAL A 212 -20.01 2.84 33.70
C VAL A 212 -19.40 3.44 32.42
N ALA A 213 -18.24 4.09 32.54
CA ALA A 213 -17.50 4.60 31.42
C ALA A 213 -16.54 3.51 30.92
N TYR A 214 -16.69 3.15 29.64
CA TYR A 214 -15.85 2.17 28.95
C TYR A 214 -14.90 2.87 28.00
N GLN A 215 -13.67 2.37 27.92
CA GLN A 215 -12.67 2.82 26.96
C GLN A 215 -11.96 1.62 26.34
N ARG A 216 -11.76 1.69 25.02
CA ARG A 216 -10.95 0.75 24.24
C ARG A 216 -9.88 1.53 23.51
N ASN A 217 -8.65 1.04 23.52
CA ASN A 217 -7.50 1.64 22.85
C ASN A 217 -6.85 0.61 21.93
N TYR A 218 -6.52 1.03 20.71
CA TYR A 218 -5.92 0.17 19.68
C TYR A 218 -4.75 0.91 19.04
N PHE A 219 -3.60 0.28 18.97
CA PHE A 219 -2.45 0.79 18.24
C PHE A 219 -1.57 -0.35 17.73
N ILE A 220 -0.78 -0.09 16.68
CA ILE A 220 0.20 -1.04 16.15
C ILE A 220 1.59 -0.43 16.28
N SER A 221 2.41 -0.99 17.17
CA SER A 221 3.77 -0.53 17.39
C SER A 221 4.69 -0.97 16.25
N TYR A 222 5.41 -0.03 15.62
CA TYR A 222 6.43 -0.37 14.63
C TYR A 222 7.66 -1.01 15.29
N PRO A 223 8.25 -0.45 16.37
CA PRO A 223 9.42 -1.06 16.99
C PRO A 223 9.20 -2.46 17.57
N ALA A 224 7.99 -2.74 18.06
CA ALA A 224 7.65 -4.05 18.65
C ALA A 224 6.95 -5.01 17.68
N ASN A 225 6.53 -4.52 16.51
CA ASN A 225 5.75 -5.25 15.49
C ASN A 225 4.55 -6.02 16.08
N VAL A 226 3.73 -5.33 16.88
CA VAL A 226 2.61 -5.88 17.62
C VAL A 226 1.37 -4.98 17.54
N LEU A 227 0.21 -5.57 17.28
CA LEU A 227 -1.09 -4.93 17.52
C LEU A 227 -1.45 -5.09 19.00
N VAL A 228 -1.75 -3.99 19.66
CA VAL A 228 -2.16 -3.93 21.07
C VAL A 228 -3.59 -3.41 21.17
N MET A 229 -4.44 -4.14 21.89
CA MET A 229 -5.84 -3.78 22.11
C MET A 229 -6.13 -3.81 23.61
N ARG A 230 -6.50 -2.68 24.18
CA ARG A 230 -6.82 -2.55 25.61
C ARG A 230 -8.30 -2.24 25.81
N PHE A 231 -8.94 -2.98 26.68
CA PHE A 231 -10.33 -2.81 27.13
C PHE A 231 -10.34 -2.49 28.61
N SER A 232 -10.93 -1.37 28.99
CA SER A 232 -10.99 -0.90 30.39
C SER A 232 -12.33 -0.24 30.72
N ALA A 233 -12.61 -0.10 31.99
CA ALA A 233 -13.77 0.65 32.52
C ALA A 233 -13.35 1.44 33.77
N ASP A 234 -14.15 2.45 34.11
CA ASP A 234 -13.94 3.28 35.31
C ASP A 234 -14.37 2.58 36.63
N ARG A 235 -14.95 1.37 36.53
CA ARG A 235 -15.35 0.53 37.66
C ARG A 235 -14.75 -0.87 37.53
N PRO A 236 -14.31 -1.48 38.65
CA PRO A 236 -13.69 -2.81 38.60
C PRO A 236 -14.70 -3.90 38.20
N GLY A 237 -14.20 -4.99 37.65
CA GLY A 237 -14.96 -6.18 37.29
C GLY A 237 -15.93 -6.02 36.12
N LYS A 238 -15.78 -4.99 35.28
CA LYS A 238 -16.72 -4.67 34.21
C LYS A 238 -16.36 -5.24 32.84
N GLN A 239 -15.19 -5.85 32.70
CA GLN A 239 -14.81 -6.49 31.46
C GLN A 239 -15.26 -7.95 31.43
N ASN A 240 -16.23 -8.24 30.54
CA ASN A 240 -16.69 -9.59 30.21
C ASN A 240 -16.59 -9.74 28.71
N LEU A 241 -15.58 -10.45 28.23
CA LEU A 241 -15.20 -10.49 26.82
C LEU A 241 -15.07 -11.92 26.30
N ILE A 242 -15.47 -12.15 25.06
CA ILE A 242 -15.12 -13.37 24.32
C ILE A 242 -14.37 -12.94 23.07
N PHE A 243 -13.07 -13.20 23.05
CA PHE A 243 -12.23 -12.96 21.89
C PHE A 243 -12.19 -14.19 21.00
N SER A 244 -12.34 -14.00 19.69
CA SER A 244 -12.20 -15.02 18.68
C SER A 244 -11.48 -14.50 17.43
N TYR A 245 -10.79 -15.38 16.73
CA TYR A 245 -10.16 -15.11 15.45
C TYR A 245 -10.81 -15.94 14.35
N ALA A 246 -11.16 -15.28 13.29
CA ALA A 246 -11.67 -15.89 12.09
C ALA A 246 -10.64 -15.69 10.96
N PRO A 247 -9.95 -16.77 10.57
CA PRO A 247 -8.84 -16.69 9.64
C PRO A 247 -9.28 -16.45 8.19
N ASN A 248 -8.29 -16.20 7.33
CA ASN A 248 -8.49 -16.13 5.89
C ASN A 248 -9.21 -17.40 5.36
N PRO A 249 -10.34 -17.27 4.66
CA PRO A 249 -11.18 -18.41 4.24
C PRO A 249 -10.57 -19.26 3.11
N VAL A 250 -9.51 -18.78 2.43
CA VAL A 250 -8.78 -19.53 1.38
C VAL A 250 -7.42 -20.00 1.88
N SER A 251 -7.38 -20.39 3.13
CA SER A 251 -6.23 -21.00 3.78
C SER A 251 -6.61 -22.25 4.54
N THR A 252 -5.67 -23.19 4.61
CA THR A 252 -5.80 -24.39 5.43
C THR A 252 -4.84 -24.31 6.60
N GLY A 253 -5.38 -24.39 7.82
CA GLY A 253 -4.59 -24.22 9.03
C GLY A 253 -5.27 -24.76 10.28
N SER A 254 -4.61 -24.57 11.41
CA SER A 254 -5.11 -25.01 12.72
C SER A 254 -4.90 -23.94 13.80
N MET A 255 -5.89 -23.82 14.68
CA MET A 255 -5.84 -23.03 15.90
C MET A 255 -5.44 -23.90 17.07
N VAL A 256 -4.38 -23.52 17.77
CA VAL A 256 -3.86 -24.24 18.95
C VAL A 256 -3.87 -23.31 20.15
N ALA A 257 -4.33 -23.81 21.29
CA ALA A 257 -4.22 -23.13 22.55
C ALA A 257 -2.76 -23.03 23.01
N GLN A 258 -2.34 -21.87 23.48
CA GLN A 258 -1.05 -21.65 24.11
C GLN A 258 -1.27 -21.21 25.57
N GLY A 259 -1.34 -22.18 26.47
CA GLY A 259 -1.79 -21.96 27.84
C GLY A 259 -3.26 -21.52 27.92
N ASP A 260 -3.63 -20.95 29.06
CA ASP A 260 -4.99 -20.47 29.31
C ASP A 260 -5.27 -19.07 28.70
N ASN A 261 -4.24 -18.37 28.26
CA ASN A 261 -4.30 -16.98 27.83
C ASN A 261 -3.82 -16.72 26.40
N GLY A 262 -3.49 -17.74 25.63
CA GLY A 262 -2.94 -17.58 24.29
C GLY A 262 -3.54 -18.48 23.24
N LEU A 263 -3.48 -18.03 21.98
CA LEU A 263 -3.88 -18.74 20.78
C LEU A 263 -2.79 -18.60 19.72
N VAL A 264 -2.54 -19.68 18.98
CA VAL A 264 -1.66 -19.67 17.79
C VAL A 264 -2.42 -20.27 16.63
N TYR A 265 -2.55 -19.53 15.56
CA TYR A 265 -3.04 -20.02 14.28
C TYR A 265 -1.88 -20.16 13.30
N SER A 266 -1.69 -21.35 12.77
CA SER A 266 -0.68 -21.64 11.75
C SER A 266 -1.37 -22.19 10.52
N ALA A 267 -1.11 -21.59 9.36
CA ALA A 267 -1.79 -21.95 8.14
C ALA A 267 -0.91 -21.77 6.90
N ALA A 268 -1.42 -22.24 5.77
CA ALA A 268 -0.91 -21.96 4.44
C ALA A 268 -2.05 -21.57 3.52
N LEU A 269 -1.79 -20.63 2.60
CA LEU A 269 -2.73 -20.29 1.54
C LEU A 269 -2.90 -21.47 0.57
N ASP A 270 -4.12 -21.73 0.14
CA ASP A 270 -4.46 -22.92 -0.65
C ASP A 270 -3.86 -22.90 -2.06
N ASN A 271 -3.64 -21.70 -2.65
CA ASN A 271 -3.22 -21.60 -4.05
C ASN A 271 -1.70 -21.62 -4.27
N ASN A 272 -0.91 -21.17 -3.31
CA ASN A 272 0.55 -21.07 -3.45
C ASN A 272 1.32 -21.69 -2.27
N GLY A 273 0.62 -22.12 -1.22
CA GLY A 273 1.23 -22.73 -0.04
C GLY A 273 2.03 -21.76 0.82
N MET A 274 1.87 -20.44 0.66
CA MET A 274 2.51 -19.42 1.51
C MET A 274 2.08 -19.62 2.95
N LYS A 275 3.05 -19.86 3.82
CA LYS A 275 2.80 -20.09 5.25
C LYS A 275 2.67 -18.78 6.00
N TYR A 276 1.79 -18.76 6.98
CA TYR A 276 1.66 -17.63 7.90
C TYR A 276 1.27 -18.07 9.30
N VAL A 277 1.57 -17.24 10.26
CA VAL A 277 1.25 -17.46 11.67
C VAL A 277 0.65 -16.19 12.26
N VAL A 278 -0.43 -16.36 13.02
CA VAL A 278 -1.02 -15.33 13.87
C VAL A 278 -0.96 -15.81 15.32
N ARG A 279 -0.37 -15.01 16.20
CA ARG A 279 -0.32 -15.30 17.63
C ARG A 279 -1.08 -14.24 18.40
N ILE A 280 -1.86 -14.68 19.36
CA ILE A 280 -2.65 -13.83 20.23
C ILE A 280 -2.33 -14.21 21.68
N GLN A 281 -2.10 -13.22 22.54
CA GLN A 281 -2.02 -13.41 23.99
C GLN A 281 -2.81 -12.35 24.70
N ALA A 282 -3.54 -12.73 25.75
CA ALA A 282 -4.29 -11.82 26.59
C ALA A 282 -3.70 -11.74 28.00
N GLU A 283 -3.76 -10.55 28.58
CA GLU A 283 -3.48 -10.29 29.98
C GLU A 283 -4.70 -9.63 30.62
N THR A 284 -4.99 -9.99 31.87
CA THR A 284 -6.11 -9.41 32.63
C THR A 284 -5.64 -8.85 33.96
N LYS A 285 -6.25 -7.73 34.35
CA LYS A 285 -6.17 -7.24 35.72
C LYS A 285 -7.47 -7.62 36.41
N GLY A 286 -7.40 -8.50 37.41
CA GLY A 286 -8.58 -9.06 38.07
C GLY A 286 -9.34 -10.05 37.16
N GLY A 287 -10.43 -10.59 37.68
CA GLY A 287 -11.30 -11.52 36.99
C GLY A 287 -10.67 -12.88 36.67
N THR A 288 -11.25 -13.56 35.69
CA THR A 288 -10.75 -14.86 35.17
C THR A 288 -10.59 -14.82 33.66
N LEU A 289 -9.56 -15.52 33.16
CA LEU A 289 -9.29 -15.71 31.74
C LEU A 289 -9.12 -17.21 31.47
N VAL A 290 -9.85 -17.72 30.50
CA VAL A 290 -9.77 -19.12 30.09
C VAL A 290 -9.80 -19.24 28.58
N ASN A 291 -9.04 -20.21 28.08
CA ASN A 291 -9.06 -20.62 26.68
C ASN A 291 -9.97 -21.83 26.50
N ARG A 292 -11.06 -21.67 25.74
CA ARG A 292 -11.98 -22.76 25.41
C ARG A 292 -12.33 -22.75 23.93
N ASN A 293 -12.16 -23.88 23.28
CA ASN A 293 -12.55 -24.07 21.86
C ASN A 293 -11.98 -23.00 20.92
N GLY A 294 -10.72 -22.59 21.11
CA GLY A 294 -10.09 -21.55 20.30
C GLY A 294 -10.61 -20.13 20.54
N LYS A 295 -11.24 -19.88 21.68
CA LYS A 295 -11.70 -18.55 22.12
C LYS A 295 -11.12 -18.22 23.49
N LEU A 296 -10.72 -16.96 23.68
CA LEU A 296 -10.31 -16.44 24.98
C LEU A 296 -11.53 -15.79 25.66
N THR A 297 -11.92 -16.33 26.80
CA THR A 297 -13.08 -15.86 27.55
C THR A 297 -12.62 -15.21 28.85
N VAL A 298 -12.96 -13.94 29.02
CA VAL A 298 -12.69 -13.12 30.20
C VAL A 298 -13.99 -12.88 30.97
N LYS A 299 -13.96 -12.99 32.31
CA LYS A 299 -15.08 -12.67 33.16
C LYS A 299 -14.63 -11.83 34.36
N GLY A 300 -15.30 -10.69 34.55
CA GLY A 300 -15.15 -9.84 35.72
C GLY A 300 -13.78 -9.20 35.88
N ALA A 301 -13.08 -8.93 34.80
CA ALA A 301 -11.80 -8.23 34.85
C ALA A 301 -11.98 -6.71 34.93
N ASP A 302 -11.01 -6.01 35.53
CA ASP A 302 -10.94 -4.55 35.55
C ASP A 302 -10.42 -4.02 34.20
N GLU A 303 -9.47 -4.74 33.62
CA GLU A 303 -8.80 -4.41 32.39
C GLU A 303 -8.37 -5.68 31.66
N VAL A 304 -8.39 -5.63 30.32
CA VAL A 304 -7.88 -6.70 29.45
C VAL A 304 -6.99 -6.08 28.38
N VAL A 305 -5.83 -6.66 28.14
CA VAL A 305 -4.93 -6.28 27.04
C VAL A 305 -4.71 -7.51 26.16
N PHE A 306 -4.98 -7.38 24.88
CA PHE A 306 -4.63 -8.38 23.86
C PHE A 306 -3.40 -7.88 23.08
N TYR A 307 -2.46 -8.79 22.87
CA TYR A 307 -1.29 -8.61 22.03
C TYR A 307 -1.39 -9.55 20.83
N VAL A 308 -1.21 -9.03 19.63
CA VAL A 308 -1.29 -9.84 18.39
C VAL A 308 -0.06 -9.60 17.54
N THR A 309 0.58 -10.68 17.12
CA THR A 309 1.69 -10.66 16.16
C THR A 309 1.37 -11.56 14.98
N ALA A 310 1.84 -11.19 13.80
CA ALA A 310 1.66 -11.99 12.59
C ALA A 310 2.83 -11.84 11.64
N ASP A 311 3.11 -12.90 10.88
CA ASP A 311 4.16 -12.93 9.87
C ASP A 311 3.89 -14.03 8.84
N THR A 312 4.53 -13.93 7.68
CA THR A 312 4.51 -14.95 6.63
C THR A 312 5.89 -15.57 6.44
N ASP A 313 6.00 -16.61 5.62
CA ASP A 313 7.30 -17.18 5.23
C ASP A 313 7.96 -16.42 4.05
N TYR A 314 7.40 -15.29 3.63
CA TYR A 314 7.93 -14.46 2.56
C TYR A 314 9.27 -13.83 2.95
N LYS A 315 10.18 -13.82 1.96
CA LYS A 315 11.43 -13.07 2.03
C LYS A 315 11.68 -12.35 0.72
N ALA A 316 11.81 -11.03 0.78
CA ALA A 316 12.21 -10.25 -0.39
C ALA A 316 13.53 -10.77 -0.96
N ASN A 317 13.60 -10.94 -2.29
CA ASN A 317 14.76 -11.46 -2.96
C ASN A 317 15.15 -10.55 -4.14
N PHE A 318 16.33 -9.95 -4.04
CA PHE A 318 16.86 -9.04 -5.07
C PHE A 318 17.56 -9.77 -6.24
N ALA A 319 17.79 -11.08 -6.09
CA ALA A 319 18.40 -11.93 -7.11
C ALA A 319 17.67 -13.28 -7.19
N PRO A 320 16.38 -13.28 -7.60
CA PRO A 320 15.56 -14.50 -7.58
C PRO A 320 16.12 -15.58 -8.53
N ASP A 321 16.10 -16.81 -8.06
CA ASP A 321 16.33 -17.97 -8.91
C ASP A 321 15.05 -18.32 -9.67
N PHE A 322 15.05 -18.04 -10.97
CA PHE A 322 13.88 -18.21 -11.85
C PHE A 322 13.48 -19.69 -12.06
N LYS A 323 14.29 -20.63 -11.63
CA LYS A 323 13.99 -22.08 -11.68
C LYS A 323 13.44 -22.60 -10.35
N ASN A 324 13.54 -21.80 -9.30
CA ASN A 324 13.09 -22.17 -7.96
C ASN A 324 11.74 -21.52 -7.63
N PRO A 325 10.64 -22.26 -7.58
CA PRO A 325 9.33 -21.68 -7.25
C PRO A 325 9.25 -21.15 -5.80
N LYS A 326 10.21 -21.53 -4.94
CA LYS A 326 10.31 -21.07 -3.55
C LYS A 326 11.34 -19.95 -3.35
N THR A 327 11.73 -19.27 -4.40
CA THR A 327 12.78 -18.24 -4.36
C THR A 327 12.47 -17.06 -3.41
N TYR A 328 11.20 -16.87 -3.04
CA TYR A 328 10.74 -15.85 -2.09
C TYR A 328 10.34 -16.43 -0.72
N VAL A 329 10.74 -17.66 -0.40
CA VAL A 329 10.51 -18.29 0.91
C VAL A 329 11.81 -18.25 1.71
N GLY A 330 11.77 -17.75 2.94
CA GLY A 330 12.99 -17.65 3.75
C GLY A 330 12.80 -17.15 5.17
N VAL A 331 11.59 -16.77 5.58
CA VAL A 331 11.25 -16.42 6.95
C VAL A 331 10.64 -17.63 7.67
N ASN A 332 10.89 -17.77 8.97
CA ASN A 332 10.20 -18.71 9.83
C ASN A 332 9.14 -17.96 10.67
N PRO A 333 7.88 -17.90 10.22
CA PRO A 333 6.87 -17.10 10.90
C PRO A 333 6.50 -17.64 12.29
N VAL A 334 6.81 -18.90 12.59
CA VAL A 334 6.61 -19.47 13.93
C VAL A 334 7.59 -18.87 14.94
N GLU A 335 8.83 -18.66 14.52
CA GLU A 335 9.90 -18.11 15.34
C GLU A 335 9.74 -16.59 15.51
N THR A 336 9.58 -15.87 14.39
CA THR A 336 9.48 -14.39 14.41
C THR A 336 8.30 -13.92 15.21
N THR A 337 7.10 -14.47 14.98
CA THR A 337 5.89 -14.08 15.74
C THR A 337 5.99 -14.43 17.22
N GLY A 338 6.63 -15.59 17.54
CA GLY A 338 6.87 -15.98 18.92
C GLY A 338 7.78 -15.02 19.67
N GLN A 339 8.88 -14.62 19.04
CA GLN A 339 9.83 -13.66 19.62
C GLN A 339 9.21 -12.28 19.82
N TRP A 340 8.50 -11.77 18.81
CA TRP A 340 7.82 -10.46 18.92
C TRP A 340 6.79 -10.46 20.04
N LEU A 341 5.96 -11.51 20.12
CA LEU A 341 4.94 -11.62 21.16
C LEU A 341 5.57 -11.67 22.56
N ALA A 342 6.57 -12.51 22.77
CA ALA A 342 7.26 -12.62 24.05
C ALA A 342 7.87 -11.29 24.50
N ASN A 343 8.52 -10.57 23.58
CA ASN A 343 9.10 -9.26 23.84
C ASN A 343 8.01 -8.22 24.16
N ALA A 344 6.90 -8.23 23.44
CA ALA A 344 5.79 -7.30 23.66
C ALA A 344 5.13 -7.50 25.01
N VAL A 345 4.83 -8.75 25.37
CA VAL A 345 4.24 -9.10 26.68
C VAL A 345 5.19 -8.72 27.82
N ALA A 346 6.49 -9.01 27.69
CA ALA A 346 7.49 -8.64 28.70
C ALA A 346 7.58 -7.11 28.92
N LYS A 347 7.39 -6.31 27.88
CA LYS A 347 7.34 -4.84 27.98
C LYS A 347 6.06 -4.34 28.66
N GLY A 348 4.94 -4.98 28.38
CA GLY A 348 3.61 -4.59 28.86
C GLY A 348 3.05 -3.32 28.18
N TYR A 349 1.74 -3.09 28.39
CA TYR A 349 0.98 -2.05 27.71
C TYR A 349 1.60 -0.65 27.76
N SER A 350 1.97 -0.17 28.96
CA SER A 350 2.44 1.21 29.14
C SER A 350 3.76 1.50 28.45
N ALA A 351 4.70 0.55 28.47
CA ALA A 351 5.97 0.70 27.78
C ALA A 351 5.80 0.64 26.26
N LEU A 352 4.95 -0.26 25.77
CA LEU A 352 4.63 -0.36 24.35
C LEU A 352 3.93 0.90 23.81
N LEU A 353 2.99 1.46 24.59
CA LEU A 353 2.32 2.70 24.21
C LEU A 353 3.30 3.87 24.12
N ASN A 354 4.20 3.98 25.09
CA ASN A 354 5.24 5.04 25.08
C ASN A 354 6.20 4.85 23.88
N GLU A 355 6.67 3.64 23.63
CA GLU A 355 7.56 3.32 22.50
C GLU A 355 6.88 3.62 21.15
N HIS A 356 5.62 3.21 20.99
CA HIS A 356 4.81 3.51 19.82
C HIS A 356 4.68 5.02 19.59
N TYR A 357 4.33 5.76 20.66
CA TYR A 357 4.19 7.21 20.56
C TYR A 357 5.50 7.91 20.20
N GLN A 358 6.62 7.55 20.83
CA GLN A 358 7.93 8.15 20.54
C GLN A 358 8.38 7.91 19.10
N ASP A 359 8.22 6.68 18.59
CA ASP A 359 8.55 6.34 17.21
C ASP A 359 7.68 7.13 16.21
N TYR A 360 6.37 7.09 16.40
CA TYR A 360 5.44 7.77 15.50
C TYR A 360 5.60 9.29 15.52
N ALA A 361 5.66 9.88 16.70
CA ALA A 361 5.80 11.32 16.90
C ALA A 361 7.10 11.88 16.29
N ALA A 362 8.17 11.09 16.26
CA ALA A 362 9.43 11.46 15.62
C ALA A 362 9.29 11.71 14.13
N LEU A 363 8.32 11.09 13.47
CA LEU A 363 8.00 11.31 12.06
C LEU A 363 6.86 12.34 11.89
N PHE A 364 5.75 12.12 12.59
CA PHE A 364 4.53 12.90 12.37
C PHE A 364 4.71 14.38 12.73
N ASN A 365 5.40 14.67 13.83
CA ASN A 365 5.58 16.04 14.34
C ASN A 365 6.59 16.89 13.56
N ARG A 366 7.25 16.34 12.54
CA ARG A 366 8.18 17.09 11.68
C ARG A 366 7.50 18.20 10.87
N VAL A 367 6.22 18.02 10.55
CA VAL A 367 5.45 18.96 9.73
C VAL A 367 4.14 19.33 10.42
N LYS A 368 3.88 20.62 10.51
CA LYS A 368 2.61 21.20 10.99
C LYS A 368 2.08 22.14 9.93
N LEU A 369 0.81 21.96 9.56
CA LEU A 369 0.08 22.84 8.69
C LEU A 369 -0.94 23.64 9.51
N ASN A 370 -0.97 24.96 9.34
CA ASN A 370 -1.93 25.85 9.96
C ASN A 370 -2.42 26.87 8.91
N LEU A 371 -3.63 26.67 8.42
CA LEU A 371 -4.19 27.48 7.33
C LEU A 371 -4.91 28.72 7.83
N ASN A 372 -5.59 28.64 8.96
CA ASN A 372 -6.27 29.81 9.55
C ASN A 372 -6.63 29.60 11.03
N PRO A 373 -5.86 30.16 11.96
CA PRO A 373 -6.12 30.03 13.39
C PRO A 373 -7.34 30.83 13.88
N THR A 374 -7.89 31.74 13.09
CA THR A 374 -8.97 32.65 13.51
C THR A 374 -10.36 32.07 13.28
N VAL A 375 -10.51 31.08 12.39
CA VAL A 375 -11.78 30.40 12.11
C VAL A 375 -11.95 29.20 13.03
N LYS A 376 -12.84 29.28 13.99
CA LYS A 376 -13.20 28.18 14.89
C LYS A 376 -14.49 27.53 14.40
N THR A 377 -14.39 26.36 13.82
CA THR A 377 -15.54 25.56 13.35
C THR A 377 -16.21 24.72 14.43
N GLY A 378 -15.76 24.84 15.69
CA GLY A 378 -16.21 24.00 16.80
C GLY A 378 -15.67 22.55 16.73
N ASN A 379 -15.95 21.78 17.76
CA ASN A 379 -15.57 20.36 17.80
C ASN A 379 -16.72 19.48 17.26
N LEU A 380 -16.73 19.30 15.92
CA LEU A 380 -17.75 18.54 15.20
C LEU A 380 -17.24 17.17 14.76
N PRO A 381 -18.09 16.12 14.76
CA PRO A 381 -17.76 14.85 14.11
C PRO A 381 -17.34 15.03 12.65
N THR A 382 -16.40 14.23 12.18
CA THR A 382 -15.83 14.36 10.81
C THR A 382 -16.92 14.28 9.74
N GLY A 383 -17.90 13.40 9.90
CA GLY A 383 -19.03 13.31 8.95
C GLY A 383 -19.87 14.60 8.87
N GLN A 384 -20.01 15.33 9.98
CA GLN A 384 -20.72 16.61 9.98
C GLN A 384 -19.89 17.71 9.33
N ARG A 385 -18.56 17.74 9.56
CA ARG A 385 -17.65 18.66 8.87
C ARG A 385 -17.71 18.48 7.35
N LEU A 386 -17.63 17.24 6.87
CA LEU A 386 -17.73 16.91 5.44
C LEU A 386 -19.07 17.36 4.84
N LYS A 387 -20.20 17.17 5.54
CA LYS A 387 -21.52 17.63 5.10
C LYS A 387 -21.57 19.17 4.99
N ASN A 388 -21.00 19.87 5.95
CA ASN A 388 -20.95 21.33 5.96
C ASN A 388 -20.05 21.86 4.82
N TYR A 389 -18.88 21.26 4.63
CA TYR A 389 -17.91 21.60 3.60
C TYR A 389 -18.50 21.43 2.19
N ARG A 390 -19.22 20.32 1.92
CA ARG A 390 -19.94 20.11 0.65
C ARG A 390 -21.02 21.16 0.37
N LYS A 391 -21.53 21.85 1.40
CA LYS A 391 -22.46 22.98 1.26
C LYS A 391 -21.78 24.33 1.08
N GLY A 392 -20.45 24.33 0.89
CA GLY A 392 -19.65 25.53 0.69
C GLY A 392 -19.25 26.27 1.97
N GLN A 393 -19.36 25.64 3.14
CA GLN A 393 -18.88 26.23 4.40
C GLN A 393 -17.38 25.94 4.54
N PRO A 394 -16.50 26.96 4.60
CA PRO A 394 -15.07 26.75 4.79
C PRO A 394 -14.77 26.03 6.12
N ASP A 395 -13.88 25.05 6.08
CA ASP A 395 -13.40 24.35 7.26
C ASP A 395 -11.89 24.07 7.14
N TYR A 396 -11.08 25.05 7.53
CA TYR A 396 -9.62 24.97 7.42
C TYR A 396 -9.04 23.85 8.31
N TYR A 397 -9.69 23.51 9.44
CA TYR A 397 -9.30 22.35 10.24
C TYR A 397 -9.49 21.05 9.44
N LEU A 398 -10.57 20.91 8.67
CA LEU A 398 -10.78 19.73 7.82
C LEU A 398 -9.69 19.60 6.74
N GLU A 399 -9.25 20.73 6.16
CA GLU A 399 -8.18 20.76 5.17
C GLU A 399 -6.82 20.40 5.79
N GLU A 400 -6.50 20.95 6.98
CA GLU A 400 -5.32 20.58 7.76
C GLU A 400 -5.35 19.10 8.15
N LEU A 401 -6.50 18.61 8.60
CA LEU A 401 -6.73 17.21 8.95
C LEU A 401 -6.52 16.30 7.73
N TYR A 402 -7.01 16.68 6.55
CA TYR A 402 -6.88 15.91 5.32
C TYR A 402 -5.41 15.79 4.88
N PHE A 403 -4.67 16.90 4.93
CA PHE A 403 -3.23 16.89 4.67
C PHE A 403 -2.48 15.96 5.63
N GLN A 404 -2.72 16.10 6.93
CA GLN A 404 -2.05 15.27 7.93
C GLN A 404 -2.52 13.81 7.91
N PHE A 405 -3.75 13.54 7.47
CA PHE A 405 -4.23 12.18 7.26
C PHE A 405 -3.50 11.47 6.13
N GLY A 406 -3.18 12.18 5.03
CA GLY A 406 -2.32 11.63 3.97
C GLY A 406 -0.93 11.22 4.50
N ARG A 407 -0.28 12.07 5.30
CA ARG A 407 1.00 11.76 5.97
C ARG A 407 0.86 10.58 6.94
N TYR A 408 -0.21 10.56 7.73
CA TYR A 408 -0.51 9.45 8.63
C TYR A 408 -0.63 8.12 7.87
N LEU A 409 -1.39 8.08 6.79
CA LEU A 409 -1.58 6.86 5.99
C LEU A 409 -0.25 6.34 5.43
N LEU A 410 0.65 7.22 5.00
CA LEU A 410 1.97 6.83 4.52
C LEU A 410 2.83 6.25 5.66
N ILE A 411 2.90 6.90 6.83
CA ILE A 411 3.62 6.39 8.01
C ILE A 411 3.05 5.02 8.44
N ALA A 412 1.73 4.88 8.46
CA ALA A 412 1.06 3.66 8.90
C ALA A 412 1.20 2.49 7.91
N SER A 413 1.45 2.76 6.62
CA SER A 413 1.49 1.74 5.57
C SER A 413 2.87 1.51 4.94
N SER A 414 3.86 2.35 5.23
CA SER A 414 5.18 2.27 4.59
C SER A 414 6.30 2.63 5.56
N ARG A 415 6.98 1.62 6.09
CA ARG A 415 8.10 1.77 7.04
C ARG A 415 9.28 0.91 6.58
N PRO A 416 10.53 1.35 6.84
CA PRO A 416 11.75 0.63 6.48
C PRO A 416 11.71 -0.86 6.84
N GLY A 417 12.27 -1.71 5.98
CA GLY A 417 12.32 -3.16 6.20
C GLY A 417 11.06 -3.92 5.79
N ASN A 418 10.04 -3.23 5.26
CA ASN A 418 8.78 -3.82 4.80
C ASN A 418 8.54 -3.52 3.31
N MET A 419 7.47 -4.12 2.75
CA MET A 419 7.00 -3.79 1.41
C MET A 419 6.32 -2.41 1.37
N PRO A 420 6.26 -1.72 0.22
CA PRO A 420 5.63 -0.41 0.10
C PRO A 420 4.11 -0.47 0.25
N ALA A 421 3.47 0.70 0.32
CA ALA A 421 2.02 0.83 0.24
C ALA A 421 1.52 0.34 -1.13
N ASN A 422 0.58 -0.61 -1.13
CA ASN A 422 -0.12 -1.06 -2.33
C ASN A 422 -1.30 -0.14 -2.68
N LEU A 423 -2.18 -0.52 -3.62
CA LEU A 423 -3.37 0.25 -4.00
C LEU A 423 -4.29 0.63 -2.83
N GLN A 424 -4.28 -0.15 -1.75
CA GLN A 424 -5.06 0.10 -0.54
C GLN A 424 -4.17 0.37 0.69
N GLY A 425 -2.92 0.76 0.48
CA GLY A 425 -1.95 0.95 1.56
C GLY A 425 -1.53 -0.37 2.18
N ILE A 426 -2.23 -0.80 3.21
CA ILE A 426 -2.06 -2.09 3.90
C ILE A 426 -3.42 -2.69 4.31
N TRP A 427 -4.49 -1.93 4.13
CA TRP A 427 -5.82 -2.28 4.64
C TRP A 427 -6.66 -2.95 3.57
N HIS A 428 -7.09 -4.18 3.86
CA HIS A 428 -7.95 -4.95 2.98
C HIS A 428 -8.80 -5.93 3.78
N ASN A 429 -10.07 -6.05 3.44
CA ASN A 429 -11.03 -6.87 4.19
C ASN A 429 -11.53 -8.09 3.41
N ASN A 430 -10.88 -8.46 2.29
CA ASN A 430 -11.38 -9.53 1.43
C ASN A 430 -10.26 -10.48 0.98
N VAL A 431 -10.65 -11.59 0.36
CA VAL A 431 -9.73 -12.57 -0.25
C VAL A 431 -9.08 -12.02 -1.50
N ASP A 432 -9.85 -11.28 -2.29
CA ASP A 432 -9.45 -10.56 -3.48
C ASP A 432 -10.03 -9.16 -3.45
N GLY A 433 -9.34 -8.19 -4.03
CA GLY A 433 -9.80 -6.82 -4.11
C GLY A 433 -9.77 -6.25 -5.52
N PRO A 434 -10.29 -5.04 -5.70
CA PRO A 434 -10.17 -4.30 -6.95
C PRO A 434 -8.70 -4.25 -7.39
N TRP A 435 -8.46 -4.51 -8.67
CA TRP A 435 -7.11 -4.54 -9.27
C TRP A 435 -6.12 -5.38 -8.47
N ARG A 436 -6.58 -6.50 -7.86
CA ARG A 436 -5.76 -7.43 -7.07
C ARG A 436 -5.06 -6.78 -5.86
N VAL A 437 -5.41 -5.52 -5.54
CA VAL A 437 -4.71 -4.70 -4.53
C VAL A 437 -3.20 -4.71 -4.80
N ASP A 438 -2.83 -4.60 -6.08
CA ASP A 438 -1.47 -4.72 -6.57
C ASP A 438 -0.63 -3.45 -6.37
N TYR A 439 0.57 -3.44 -6.92
CA TYR A 439 1.40 -2.25 -7.11
C TYR A 439 1.20 -1.77 -8.54
N HIS A 440 0.30 -0.80 -8.71
CA HIS A 440 -0.06 -0.26 -10.02
C HIS A 440 0.91 0.83 -10.43
N ASN A 441 1.64 0.60 -11.53
CA ASN A 441 2.84 1.37 -11.88
C ASN A 441 2.58 2.49 -12.91
N ASN A 442 1.33 2.76 -13.26
CA ASN A 442 1.02 3.80 -14.24
C ASN A 442 0.74 5.18 -13.62
N ILE A 443 0.53 5.25 -12.30
CA ILE A 443 0.38 6.47 -11.50
C ILE A 443 0.26 6.17 -10.00
N ASN A 444 -0.43 5.07 -9.62
CA ASN A 444 -0.92 4.87 -8.25
C ASN A 444 0.24 4.74 -7.26
N ILE A 445 1.20 3.85 -7.49
CA ILE A 445 2.31 3.68 -6.58
C ILE A 445 3.18 4.95 -6.55
N GLN A 446 3.41 5.60 -7.68
CA GLN A 446 4.14 6.85 -7.74
C GLN A 446 3.46 7.93 -6.88
N MET A 447 2.15 8.12 -7.07
CA MET A 447 1.38 9.13 -6.35
C MET A 447 1.33 8.87 -4.84
N ASN A 448 1.31 7.61 -4.40
CA ASN A 448 1.41 7.26 -2.97
C ASN A 448 2.67 7.83 -2.32
N TYR A 449 3.77 7.98 -3.08
CA TYR A 449 5.07 8.38 -2.55
C TYR A 449 5.48 9.82 -2.86
N TRP A 450 4.77 10.56 -3.73
CA TRP A 450 5.09 11.96 -4.01
C TRP A 450 5.14 12.86 -2.77
N PRO A 451 4.31 12.67 -1.73
CA PRO A 451 4.41 13.47 -0.52
C PRO A 451 5.56 13.04 0.42
N ALA A 452 6.22 11.89 0.20
CA ALA A 452 7.18 11.34 1.15
C ALA A 452 8.31 12.32 1.46
N CYS A 453 9.14 12.64 0.49
CA CYS A 453 10.27 13.55 0.67
C CYS A 453 9.82 14.99 0.91
N SER A 454 8.85 15.49 0.15
CA SER A 454 8.35 16.87 0.24
C SER A 454 7.67 17.20 1.57
N THR A 455 7.22 16.18 2.32
CA THR A 455 6.60 16.35 3.65
C THR A 455 7.44 15.77 4.80
N ASN A 456 8.77 15.65 4.58
CA ASN A 456 9.75 15.22 5.59
C ASN A 456 9.46 13.82 6.15
N LEU A 457 9.22 12.86 5.23
CA LEU A 457 8.98 11.44 5.50
C LEU A 457 9.82 10.56 4.56
N GLU A 458 11.05 10.97 4.29
CA GLU A 458 11.96 10.29 3.36
C GLU A 458 12.20 8.83 3.74
N GLU A 459 12.20 8.46 5.02
CA GLU A 459 12.33 7.07 5.45
C GLU A 459 11.17 6.20 4.95
N CYS A 460 9.97 6.79 4.78
CA CYS A 460 8.82 6.07 4.25
C CYS A 460 8.96 5.72 2.77
N MET A 461 9.93 6.32 2.04
CA MET A 461 10.25 5.95 0.65
C MET A 461 11.14 4.71 0.55
N LEU A 462 11.89 4.36 1.58
CA LEU A 462 12.81 3.21 1.54
C LEU A 462 12.12 1.89 1.17
N PRO A 463 10.89 1.58 1.62
CA PRO A 463 10.18 0.39 1.15
C PRO A 463 9.92 0.38 -0.37
N LEU A 464 9.63 1.54 -0.98
CA LEU A 464 9.49 1.65 -2.43
C LEU A 464 10.82 1.36 -3.13
N ILE A 465 11.92 1.89 -2.62
CA ILE A 465 13.25 1.67 -3.19
C ILE A 465 13.62 0.18 -3.10
N ASP A 466 13.40 -0.47 -1.98
CA ASP A 466 13.64 -1.91 -1.82
C ASP A 466 12.71 -2.74 -2.74
N PHE A 467 11.47 -2.33 -2.90
CA PHE A 467 10.56 -2.96 -3.87
C PHE A 467 11.09 -2.82 -5.31
N ILE A 468 11.54 -1.64 -5.73
CA ILE A 468 12.16 -1.42 -7.04
C ILE A 468 13.34 -2.38 -7.22
N ARG A 469 14.19 -2.55 -6.21
CA ARG A 469 15.31 -3.51 -6.24
C ARG A 469 14.85 -4.95 -6.51
N THR A 470 13.67 -5.36 -6.00
CA THR A 470 13.13 -6.70 -6.30
C THR A 470 12.68 -6.86 -7.76
N LEU A 471 12.38 -5.74 -8.44
CA LEU A 471 11.93 -5.75 -9.83
C LEU A 471 13.09 -5.77 -10.85
N VAL A 472 14.32 -5.42 -10.45
CA VAL A 472 15.45 -5.24 -11.39
C VAL A 472 15.76 -6.52 -12.14
N LYS A 473 16.05 -7.63 -11.45
CA LYS A 473 16.44 -8.89 -12.13
C LYS A 473 15.33 -9.49 -13.00
N PRO A 474 14.06 -9.53 -12.57
CA PRO A 474 12.95 -9.87 -13.46
C PRO A 474 12.79 -8.86 -14.60
N GLY A 475 12.94 -7.57 -14.33
CA GLY A 475 12.83 -6.49 -15.29
C GLY A 475 13.91 -6.49 -16.37
N GLU A 476 15.13 -6.94 -16.07
CA GLU A 476 16.19 -7.19 -17.07
C GLU A 476 15.74 -8.24 -18.11
N LYS A 477 15.04 -9.31 -17.64
CA LYS A 477 14.47 -10.32 -18.55
C LYS A 477 13.33 -9.75 -19.39
N THR A 478 12.47 -8.93 -18.80
CA THR A 478 11.40 -8.24 -19.52
C THR A 478 11.97 -7.31 -20.58
N ALA A 479 12.97 -6.49 -20.25
CA ALA A 479 13.66 -5.60 -21.18
C ALA A 479 14.27 -6.37 -22.37
N GLN A 480 15.00 -7.44 -22.08
CA GLN A 480 15.62 -8.27 -23.11
C GLN A 480 14.60 -9.00 -23.98
N SER A 481 13.59 -9.64 -23.36
CA SER A 481 12.67 -10.54 -24.08
C SER A 481 11.68 -9.77 -24.96
N TYR A 482 11.14 -8.66 -24.47
CA TYR A 482 10.12 -7.88 -25.20
C TYR A 482 10.74 -6.80 -26.09
N PHE A 483 11.89 -6.23 -25.70
CA PHE A 483 12.42 -5.04 -26.35
C PHE A 483 13.86 -5.23 -26.90
N GLY A 484 14.56 -6.32 -26.56
CA GLY A 484 15.98 -6.51 -26.94
C GLY A 484 16.90 -5.47 -26.29
N ALA A 485 16.45 -4.83 -25.23
CA ALA A 485 17.11 -3.69 -24.60
C ALA A 485 17.99 -4.11 -23.43
N ARG A 486 19.05 -3.31 -23.17
CA ARG A 486 19.84 -3.33 -21.94
C ARG A 486 18.95 -2.92 -20.77
N GLY A 487 19.47 -3.08 -19.56
CA GLY A 487 18.87 -2.58 -18.33
C GLY A 487 17.57 -3.27 -17.94
N TRP A 488 16.70 -2.58 -17.23
CA TRP A 488 15.46 -3.16 -16.70
C TRP A 488 14.25 -2.26 -16.92
N THR A 489 13.10 -2.91 -17.01
CA THR A 489 11.79 -2.25 -16.97
C THR A 489 10.75 -3.10 -16.27
N ALA A 490 9.59 -2.50 -15.99
CA ALA A 490 8.39 -3.16 -15.51
C ALA A 490 7.18 -2.65 -16.29
N SER A 491 6.12 -3.45 -16.33
CA SER A 491 4.83 -3.07 -16.91
C SER A 491 3.88 -2.48 -15.87
N ILE A 492 2.62 -2.33 -16.24
CA ILE A 492 1.60 -1.61 -15.49
C ILE A 492 1.36 -2.14 -14.08
N SER A 493 1.48 -3.45 -13.86
CA SER A 493 1.21 -4.10 -12.58
C SER A 493 2.42 -4.89 -12.11
N ALA A 494 2.71 -4.78 -10.82
CA ALA A 494 3.73 -5.56 -10.14
C ALA A 494 3.17 -6.15 -8.82
N ASN A 495 3.86 -7.14 -8.29
CA ASN A 495 3.53 -7.82 -7.04
C ASN A 495 4.79 -8.09 -6.23
N ILE A 496 4.64 -8.68 -5.03
CA ILE A 496 5.78 -8.97 -4.16
C ILE A 496 6.73 -10.05 -4.70
N PHE A 497 6.34 -10.76 -5.77
CA PHE A 497 7.11 -11.83 -6.38
C PHE A 497 7.91 -11.37 -7.61
N GLY A 498 8.13 -10.08 -7.79
CA GLY A 498 8.96 -9.53 -8.87
C GLY A 498 8.33 -9.65 -10.27
N PHE A 499 7.01 -9.64 -10.39
CA PHE A 499 6.36 -9.65 -11.70
C PHE A 499 6.56 -8.31 -12.41
N THR A 500 7.07 -8.34 -13.65
CA THR A 500 7.44 -7.15 -14.44
C THR A 500 6.91 -7.19 -15.88
N ALA A 501 6.39 -8.33 -16.33
CA ALA A 501 5.88 -8.48 -17.69
C ALA A 501 4.52 -7.76 -17.88
N PRO A 502 4.09 -7.51 -19.14
CA PRO A 502 2.69 -7.20 -19.40
C PRO A 502 1.78 -8.34 -18.92
N LEU A 503 0.52 -8.02 -18.67
CA LEU A 503 -0.51 -9.01 -18.33
C LEU A 503 -1.16 -9.57 -19.61
N GLU A 504 -2.00 -10.62 -19.44
CA GLU A 504 -2.87 -11.10 -20.51
C GLU A 504 -4.00 -10.09 -20.74
N SER A 505 -3.92 -9.31 -21.82
CA SER A 505 -4.98 -8.39 -22.21
C SER A 505 -4.94 -8.10 -23.71
N GLN A 506 -6.12 -7.89 -24.29
CA GLN A 506 -6.27 -7.37 -25.65
C GLN A 506 -6.33 -5.84 -25.69
N ASP A 507 -6.60 -5.21 -24.57
CA ASP A 507 -6.58 -3.76 -24.45
C ASP A 507 -5.17 -3.29 -24.10
N MET A 508 -4.48 -2.76 -25.10
CA MET A 508 -3.10 -2.30 -24.98
C MET A 508 -3.01 -0.87 -24.44
N SER A 509 -4.11 -0.12 -24.40
CA SER A 509 -4.11 1.25 -23.88
C SER A 509 -3.68 1.31 -22.42
N TRP A 510 -4.09 0.32 -21.63
CA TRP A 510 -3.65 0.20 -20.25
C TRP A 510 -2.50 -0.82 -20.07
N ASN A 511 -2.49 -1.94 -20.81
CA ASN A 511 -1.55 -3.04 -20.58
C ASN A 511 -0.13 -2.77 -21.08
N PHE A 512 0.01 -1.96 -22.16
CA PHE A 512 1.30 -1.64 -22.74
C PHE A 512 1.91 -0.38 -22.10
N ASN A 513 2.71 -0.54 -21.09
CA ASN A 513 3.40 0.56 -20.42
C ASN A 513 4.88 0.21 -20.15
N PRO A 514 5.74 0.30 -21.16
CA PRO A 514 7.17 -0.03 -21.00
C PRO A 514 7.94 0.98 -20.16
N MET A 515 7.38 2.17 -19.89
CA MET A 515 8.01 3.21 -19.08
C MET A 515 7.65 3.14 -17.60
N ALA A 516 6.89 2.15 -17.14
CA ALA A 516 6.58 2.01 -15.73
C ALA A 516 7.84 1.80 -14.87
N GLY A 517 8.77 0.97 -15.31
CA GLY A 517 10.06 0.79 -14.63
C GLY A 517 10.91 2.07 -14.57
N PRO A 518 11.18 2.75 -15.69
CA PRO A 518 11.86 4.04 -15.69
C PRO A 518 11.18 5.10 -14.81
N TRP A 519 9.86 5.19 -14.81
CA TRP A 519 9.15 6.12 -13.93
C TRP A 519 9.32 5.79 -12.45
N LEU A 520 9.30 4.50 -12.08
CA LEU A 520 9.64 4.09 -10.72
C LEU A 520 11.07 4.50 -10.33
N ALA A 521 12.02 4.36 -11.25
CA ALA A 521 13.43 4.68 -11.00
C ALA A 521 13.68 6.18 -10.73
N THR A 522 12.83 7.10 -11.23
CA THR A 522 12.98 8.54 -10.94
C THR A 522 12.84 8.87 -9.45
N HIS A 523 12.05 8.07 -8.69
CA HIS A 523 11.91 8.25 -7.24
C HIS A 523 13.22 7.99 -6.46
N ILE A 524 14.16 7.28 -7.06
CA ILE A 524 15.48 7.01 -6.46
C ILE A 524 16.33 8.27 -6.47
N TRP A 525 16.28 9.02 -7.59
CA TRP A 525 16.94 10.32 -7.66
C TRP A 525 16.25 11.34 -6.75
N GLU A 526 14.92 11.37 -6.72
CA GLU A 526 14.15 12.21 -5.80
C GLU A 526 14.58 11.99 -4.34
N TYR A 527 14.67 10.75 -3.90
CA TYR A 527 15.17 10.44 -2.55
C TYR A 527 16.56 11.00 -2.30
N TYR A 528 17.49 10.82 -3.24
CA TYR A 528 18.83 11.40 -3.13
C TYR A 528 18.81 12.94 -3.14
N ASP A 529 18.00 13.54 -4.00
CA ASP A 529 17.94 14.99 -4.14
C ASP A 529 17.45 15.69 -2.86
N TYR A 530 16.57 15.05 -2.12
CA TYR A 530 16.14 15.54 -0.80
C TYR A 530 17.11 15.20 0.33
N THR A 531 17.68 14.00 0.37
CA THR A 531 18.50 13.54 1.50
C THR A 531 19.98 13.90 1.38
N ARG A 532 20.48 14.06 0.17
CA ARG A 532 21.91 14.20 -0.17
C ARG A 532 22.76 13.07 0.40
N ASP A 533 22.18 11.87 0.57
CA ASP A 533 22.91 10.68 1.02
C ASP A 533 23.75 10.10 -0.11
N LEU A 534 24.98 10.60 -0.24
CA LEU A 534 25.93 10.17 -1.27
C LEU A 534 26.28 8.67 -1.13
N LYS A 535 26.25 8.13 0.09
CA LYS A 535 26.49 6.71 0.32
C LYS A 535 25.37 5.88 -0.31
N PHE A 536 24.12 6.26 -0.06
CA PHE A 536 22.97 5.62 -0.69
C PHE A 536 23.06 5.69 -2.22
N LEU A 537 23.35 6.87 -2.78
CA LEU A 537 23.47 7.03 -4.23
C LEU A 537 24.53 6.10 -4.80
N LYS A 538 25.70 6.05 -4.17
CA LYS A 538 26.85 5.23 -4.63
C LYS A 538 26.60 3.73 -4.50
N GLU A 539 26.04 3.28 -3.36
CA GLU A 539 25.96 1.86 -3.05
C GLU A 539 24.66 1.19 -3.56
N THR A 540 23.60 1.98 -3.79
CA THR A 540 22.28 1.47 -4.15
C THR A 540 21.66 2.22 -5.33
N GLY A 541 21.55 3.55 -5.24
CA GLY A 541 20.69 4.32 -6.15
C GLY A 541 21.19 4.37 -7.57
N TYR A 542 22.49 4.61 -7.77
CA TYR A 542 23.04 4.87 -9.09
C TYR A 542 22.84 3.75 -10.10
N GLU A 543 23.11 2.50 -9.69
CA GLU A 543 22.97 1.36 -10.62
C GLU A 543 21.52 1.12 -11.05
N LEU A 544 20.57 1.40 -10.17
CA LEU A 544 19.13 1.29 -10.46
C LEU A 544 18.71 2.35 -11.49
N ILE A 545 19.15 3.60 -11.33
CA ILE A 545 18.89 4.71 -12.25
C ILE A 545 19.58 4.45 -13.60
N LYS A 546 20.89 4.18 -13.60
CA LYS A 546 21.70 3.90 -14.79
C LYS A 546 21.12 2.78 -15.63
N SER A 547 20.79 1.65 -14.99
CA SER A 547 20.26 0.48 -15.68
C SER A 547 18.91 0.78 -16.33
N SER A 548 18.06 1.56 -15.67
CA SER A 548 16.77 2.00 -16.24
C SER A 548 16.94 3.03 -17.36
N ALA A 549 17.89 3.95 -17.24
CA ALA A 549 18.24 4.89 -18.31
C ALA A 549 18.73 4.17 -19.58
N ASN A 550 19.55 3.13 -19.42
CA ASN A 550 20.00 2.30 -20.53
C ASN A 550 18.85 1.58 -21.23
N PHE A 551 17.84 1.09 -20.47
CA PHE A 551 16.62 0.57 -21.06
C PHE A 551 15.89 1.64 -21.88
N ALA A 552 15.74 2.85 -21.34
CA ALA A 552 15.05 3.94 -22.05
C ALA A 552 15.74 4.29 -23.37
N VAL A 553 17.09 4.32 -23.41
CA VAL A 553 17.87 4.56 -24.63
C VAL A 553 17.60 3.49 -25.68
N ASP A 554 17.72 2.21 -25.30
CA ASP A 554 17.60 1.09 -26.25
C ASP A 554 16.17 0.87 -26.75
N TYR A 555 15.16 1.24 -25.93
CA TYR A 555 13.76 1.18 -26.31
C TYR A 555 13.38 2.20 -27.40
N LEU A 556 14.02 3.36 -27.42
CA LEU A 556 13.71 4.41 -28.39
C LEU A 556 13.99 3.96 -29.82
N TRP A 557 13.17 4.45 -30.71
CA TRP A 557 13.42 4.34 -32.17
C TRP A 557 14.26 5.53 -32.64
N HIS A 558 15.49 5.25 -33.09
CA HIS A 558 16.33 6.21 -33.78
C HIS A 558 15.87 6.31 -35.22
N LYS A 559 15.28 7.43 -35.59
CA LYS A 559 14.71 7.68 -36.91
C LYS A 559 15.79 8.06 -37.92
N PRO A 560 15.54 7.87 -39.23
CA PRO A 560 16.48 8.28 -40.28
C PRO A 560 16.84 9.77 -40.30
N ASP A 561 15.98 10.63 -39.75
CA ASP A 561 16.22 12.07 -39.59
C ASP A 561 17.13 12.43 -38.40
N GLY A 562 17.62 11.45 -37.66
CA GLY A 562 18.50 11.61 -36.52
C GLY A 562 17.76 11.85 -35.18
N THR A 563 16.45 11.94 -35.20
CA THR A 563 15.67 12.10 -33.96
C THR A 563 15.36 10.78 -33.28
N TYR A 564 15.08 10.84 -31.96
CA TYR A 564 14.62 9.69 -31.15
C TYR A 564 13.18 9.86 -30.78
N THR A 565 12.39 8.80 -30.94
CA THR A 565 10.98 8.75 -30.51
C THR A 565 10.63 7.40 -29.92
N ALA A 566 9.58 7.33 -29.11
CA ALA A 566 9.09 6.10 -28.52
C ALA A 566 8.05 5.43 -29.44
N ALA A 567 8.35 4.26 -30.00
CA ALA A 567 7.41 3.53 -30.86
C ALA A 567 7.61 2.00 -30.74
N PRO A 568 6.52 1.25 -30.42
CA PRO A 568 5.17 1.71 -30.03
C PRO A 568 5.14 2.40 -28.67
N SER A 569 4.15 3.24 -28.38
CA SER A 569 3.96 3.92 -27.08
C SER A 569 2.49 4.10 -26.75
N THR A 570 2.19 4.41 -25.49
CA THR A 570 0.84 4.69 -25.00
C THR A 570 0.87 5.84 -24.00
N SER A 571 -0.27 6.46 -23.79
CA SER A 571 -0.54 7.29 -22.60
C SER A 571 -1.60 6.58 -21.76
N PRO A 572 -1.20 5.75 -20.80
CA PRO A 572 -2.16 4.89 -20.07
C PRO A 572 -3.18 5.74 -19.28
N GLU A 573 -4.45 5.34 -19.32
CA GLU A 573 -5.06 4.06 -19.76
C GLU A 573 -6.05 4.25 -20.90
N HIS A 574 -5.81 5.11 -21.86
CA HIS A 574 -6.72 5.34 -22.99
C HIS A 574 -5.95 5.67 -24.29
N GLY A 575 -6.72 5.85 -25.37
CA GLY A 575 -6.19 6.24 -26.65
C GLY A 575 -5.50 5.11 -27.44
N PRO A 576 -4.91 5.45 -28.59
CA PRO A 576 -4.29 4.49 -29.49
C PRO A 576 -2.91 4.06 -29.04
N ILE A 577 -2.39 3.01 -29.66
CA ILE A 577 -0.95 2.77 -29.72
C ILE A 577 -0.35 3.84 -30.64
N ASP A 578 0.66 4.55 -30.15
CA ASP A 578 1.23 5.73 -30.78
C ASP A 578 2.73 5.56 -31.07
N GLN A 579 3.29 6.47 -31.85
CA GLN A 579 4.71 6.54 -32.18
C GLN A 579 5.41 7.74 -31.52
N GLY A 580 4.98 8.10 -30.33
CA GLY A 580 5.57 9.24 -29.61
C GLY A 580 4.64 9.90 -28.60
N ALA A 581 3.95 9.10 -27.77
CA ALA A 581 3.14 9.63 -26.67
C ALA A 581 3.99 10.51 -25.73
N THR A 582 3.51 11.70 -25.45
CA THR A 582 4.22 12.73 -24.66
C THR A 582 4.62 12.23 -23.28
N PHE A 583 3.76 11.44 -22.64
CA PHE A 583 4.08 10.81 -21.37
C PHE A 583 5.37 10.00 -21.41
N VAL A 584 5.54 9.17 -22.45
CA VAL A 584 6.72 8.31 -22.60
C VAL A 584 7.98 9.16 -22.80
N HIS A 585 7.90 10.21 -23.64
CA HIS A 585 9.03 11.13 -23.82
C HIS A 585 9.37 11.89 -22.54
N ALA A 586 8.36 12.25 -21.73
CA ALA A 586 8.57 12.91 -20.45
C ALA A 586 9.33 12.02 -19.46
N VAL A 587 8.94 10.75 -19.34
CA VAL A 587 9.65 9.77 -18.47
C VAL A 587 11.05 9.50 -18.97
N VAL A 588 11.25 9.34 -20.30
CA VAL A 588 12.59 9.18 -20.89
C VAL A 588 13.47 10.38 -20.57
N ARG A 589 12.97 11.60 -20.75
CA ARG A 589 13.70 12.82 -20.44
C ARG A 589 14.13 12.86 -18.98
N GLU A 590 13.24 12.56 -18.07
CA GLU A 590 13.53 12.63 -16.63
C GLU A 590 14.57 11.58 -16.22
N ILE A 591 14.39 10.32 -16.60
CA ILE A 591 15.33 9.26 -16.19
C ILE A 591 16.73 9.46 -16.78
N LEU A 592 16.86 10.04 -18.00
CA LEU A 592 18.14 10.39 -18.58
C LEU A 592 18.79 11.56 -17.85
N LEU A 593 18.03 12.60 -17.47
CA LEU A 593 18.52 13.72 -16.65
C LEU A 593 19.01 13.23 -15.29
N ASP A 594 18.27 12.34 -14.65
CA ASP A 594 18.64 11.77 -13.35
C ASP A 594 19.92 10.95 -13.45
N ALA A 595 20.06 10.13 -14.51
CA ALA A 595 21.27 9.36 -14.76
C ALA A 595 22.49 10.25 -15.03
N ILE A 596 22.32 11.33 -15.79
CA ILE A 596 23.37 12.32 -16.07
C ILE A 596 23.82 12.98 -14.77
N LYS A 597 22.87 13.54 -13.99
CA LYS A 597 23.17 14.19 -12.70
C LYS A 597 23.85 13.23 -11.72
N ALA A 598 23.34 11.99 -11.59
CA ALA A 598 23.90 10.98 -10.71
C ALA A 598 25.34 10.56 -11.13
N SER A 599 25.57 10.40 -12.45
CA SER A 599 26.90 10.13 -13.01
C SER A 599 27.89 11.27 -12.76
N GLU A 600 27.44 12.54 -12.83
CA GLU A 600 28.25 13.73 -12.53
C GLU A 600 28.59 13.80 -11.06
N GLU A 601 27.61 13.64 -10.19
CA GLU A 601 27.77 13.66 -8.73
C GLU A 601 28.80 12.62 -8.26
N LEU A 602 28.78 11.42 -8.86
CA LEU A 602 29.72 10.34 -8.54
C LEU A 602 31.03 10.38 -9.34
N GLY A 603 31.10 11.19 -10.39
CA GLY A 603 32.27 11.28 -11.27
C GLY A 603 32.55 10.02 -12.09
N VAL A 604 31.51 9.24 -12.44
CA VAL A 604 31.61 7.93 -13.13
C VAL A 604 30.98 7.96 -14.52
N ASP A 605 31.20 6.90 -15.30
CA ASP A 605 30.48 6.55 -16.54
C ASP A 605 30.39 7.67 -17.60
N LYS A 606 31.48 8.40 -17.81
CA LYS A 606 31.54 9.52 -18.79
C LYS A 606 31.15 9.14 -20.21
N LYS A 607 31.37 7.88 -20.61
CA LYS A 607 31.03 7.40 -21.97
C LYS A 607 29.51 7.22 -22.10
N GLU A 608 28.91 6.54 -21.14
CA GLU A 608 27.45 6.33 -21.06
C GLU A 608 26.71 7.67 -20.94
N ARG A 609 27.23 8.59 -20.14
CA ARG A 609 26.67 9.95 -20.01
C ARG A 609 26.60 10.68 -21.36
N LYS A 610 27.62 10.58 -22.20
CA LYS A 610 27.57 11.16 -23.56
C LYS A 610 26.50 10.55 -24.44
N GLU A 611 26.24 9.23 -24.31
CA GLU A 611 25.14 8.57 -25.00
C GLU A 611 23.78 9.14 -24.53
N TRP A 612 23.58 9.28 -23.22
CA TRP A 612 22.35 9.85 -22.64
C TRP A 612 22.15 11.30 -23.05
N GLU A 613 23.20 12.13 -23.02
CA GLU A 613 23.19 13.54 -23.45
C GLU A 613 22.83 13.64 -24.95
N GLN A 614 23.38 12.78 -25.80
CA GLN A 614 23.07 12.73 -27.22
C GLN A 614 21.62 12.37 -27.50
N VAL A 615 21.11 11.34 -26.84
CA VAL A 615 19.68 10.93 -26.95
C VAL A 615 18.77 12.05 -26.50
N LEU A 616 19.05 12.66 -25.35
CA LEU A 616 18.27 13.76 -24.80
C LEU A 616 18.22 14.97 -25.72
N ALA A 617 19.35 15.33 -26.32
CA ALA A 617 19.45 16.45 -27.27
C ALA A 617 18.67 16.25 -28.57
N ASN A 618 18.45 14.99 -28.96
CA ASN A 618 17.77 14.64 -30.20
C ASN A 618 16.41 13.96 -29.99
N LEU A 619 15.90 13.97 -28.76
CA LEU A 619 14.55 13.50 -28.47
C LEU A 619 13.52 14.42 -29.10
N VAL A 620 12.53 13.83 -29.79
CA VAL A 620 11.44 14.60 -30.41
C VAL A 620 10.86 15.61 -29.42
N PRO A 621 10.74 16.89 -29.81
CA PRO A 621 10.22 17.94 -28.91
C PRO A 621 8.73 17.76 -28.66
N TYR A 622 8.27 18.27 -27.52
CA TYR A 622 6.85 18.39 -27.22
C TYR A 622 6.13 19.25 -28.25
N LYS A 623 4.89 18.94 -28.53
CA LYS A 623 4.07 19.62 -29.51
C LYS A 623 2.89 20.34 -28.84
N ILE A 624 2.49 21.47 -29.43
CA ILE A 624 1.30 22.20 -29.05
C ILE A 624 0.21 21.93 -30.08
N GLY A 625 -0.96 21.52 -29.61
CA GLY A 625 -2.08 21.16 -30.46
C GLY A 625 -2.96 22.36 -30.85
N ARG A 626 -4.00 22.06 -31.63
CA ARG A 626 -4.93 23.04 -32.22
C ARG A 626 -5.70 23.90 -31.19
N TYR A 627 -5.78 23.47 -29.95
CA TYR A 627 -6.42 24.22 -28.85
C TYR A 627 -5.42 24.99 -27.98
N GLY A 628 -4.11 24.98 -28.31
CA GLY A 628 -3.06 25.55 -27.49
C GLY A 628 -2.62 24.65 -26.32
N GLN A 629 -3.10 23.42 -26.27
CA GLN A 629 -2.74 22.42 -25.26
C GLN A 629 -1.41 21.73 -25.60
N LEU A 630 -0.74 21.18 -24.57
CA LEU A 630 0.29 20.19 -24.77
C LEU A 630 -0.37 18.92 -25.35
N MET A 631 0.08 18.49 -26.53
CA MET A 631 -0.46 17.28 -27.16
C MET A 631 -0.11 16.03 -26.34
N GLU A 632 -1.07 15.18 -26.12
CA GLU A 632 -0.87 13.90 -25.45
C GLU A 632 -0.24 12.85 -26.39
N TRP A 633 -0.57 12.93 -27.68
CA TRP A 633 -0.18 11.97 -28.72
C TRP A 633 0.76 12.61 -29.76
N SER A 634 1.39 11.75 -30.59
CA SER A 634 2.24 12.21 -31.69
C SER A 634 1.48 13.00 -32.77
N VAL A 635 0.16 12.78 -32.84
CA VAL A 635 -0.80 13.48 -33.72
C VAL A 635 -1.85 14.19 -32.87
N ASP A 636 -2.39 15.31 -33.38
CA ASP A 636 -3.36 16.13 -32.65
C ASP A 636 -4.77 15.52 -32.71
N ILE A 637 -5.01 14.55 -31.85
CA ILE A 637 -6.31 13.85 -31.66
C ILE A 637 -6.98 14.19 -30.34
N ASP A 638 -6.38 15.08 -29.55
CA ASP A 638 -6.93 15.48 -28.24
C ASP A 638 -8.35 16.03 -28.38
N ASP A 639 -9.26 15.58 -27.52
CA ASP A 639 -10.64 16.05 -27.47
C ASP A 639 -10.86 16.83 -26.15
N PRO A 640 -11.25 18.14 -26.21
CA PRO A 640 -11.53 18.92 -25.02
C PRO A 640 -12.75 18.44 -24.24
N LYS A 641 -13.49 17.46 -24.74
CA LYS A 641 -14.62 16.81 -24.07
C LYS A 641 -14.25 15.43 -23.50
N ASP A 642 -12.99 15.02 -23.64
CA ASP A 642 -12.54 13.78 -23.02
C ASP A 642 -12.57 13.93 -21.49
N GLU A 643 -13.35 13.07 -20.83
CA GLU A 643 -13.49 13.03 -19.38
C GLU A 643 -12.58 11.99 -18.72
N HIS A 644 -11.63 11.41 -19.45
CA HIS A 644 -10.71 10.45 -18.88
C HIS A 644 -9.87 11.10 -17.76
N ARG A 645 -9.76 10.41 -16.64
CA ARG A 645 -9.14 10.94 -15.41
C ARG A 645 -7.61 11.01 -15.45
N HIS A 646 -6.96 10.29 -16.36
CA HIS A 646 -5.51 10.28 -16.47
C HIS A 646 -5.04 11.42 -17.38
N VAL A 647 -4.03 12.13 -16.92
CA VAL A 647 -3.38 13.23 -17.63
C VAL A 647 -1.86 13.02 -17.60
N ASN A 648 -1.43 11.81 -17.95
CA ASN A 648 -0.03 11.38 -17.80
C ASN A 648 0.96 12.25 -18.57
N HIS A 649 0.56 12.83 -19.72
CA HIS A 649 1.38 13.76 -20.48
C HIS A 649 1.78 15.03 -19.69
N MET A 650 1.02 15.40 -18.66
CA MET A 650 1.35 16.50 -17.77
C MET A 650 2.58 16.24 -16.88
N PHE A 651 3.08 14.99 -16.81
CA PHE A 651 4.34 14.66 -16.15
C PHE A 651 5.54 15.44 -16.75
N SER A 652 5.40 15.96 -17.96
CA SER A 652 6.41 16.79 -18.63
C SER A 652 6.57 18.20 -18.05
N LEU A 653 5.63 18.66 -17.22
CA LEU A 653 5.59 19.99 -16.63
C LEU A 653 6.18 20.01 -15.22
#